data_3d323ea5760855992c2a0d127d951124
#
_entry.id   3d323ea5760855992c2a0d127d951124
#
_cell.length_a   1.000
_cell.length_b   1.000
_cell.length_c   1.000
_cell.angle_alpha   90.00
_cell.angle_beta   90.00
_cell.angle_gamma   90.00
#
_symmetry.space_group_name_H-M   'P 1'
#
loop_
_entity.id
_entity.type
_entity.pdbx_description
1 polymer ?
#
loop_
_entity_poly.entity_id
_entity_poly.type
_entity_poly.pdbx_seq_one_letter_code
_entity_poly.pdbx_strand_id
1 'polypeptide(L)'
;MENYTPHQARYFAEQINLKRSESTIEGLASAMSGVKVDLNPHQVDAALFALKSTLSNGALLADEVGLGKTVEAGLVLAQYWSERRRHILLIVPASLRMQWRAELSEKFFIDSIIMESATYNKRKKEEIPNPFDCTEKVVICSYNFAARRTAEIHSIPWDLVILDEAHKLRNVYKSSNVTGHKLKDALEKVNKKLLLTATPLQNNLMELYGLTSFIDDHVFGDAKTFREMYVTVANTDLRNKYLRKRLQNFCKRTLRSQVTEYVRYTNRIALLQEYEPSPDEENLYNGISDYLQNEHLYALPESQRNLITMVLRKLLASSSFAISGTLDSLIARLECLLKGYEKDLDLSDFDLFSEYTEENDENSPTNNHNDPRAERKKDYIGIQKELALLQRYANLAKGITSNAKGDNLLTALQQGFGKIAELGGQKKAVIFTESKRTQDYLFNLLSHNGYEGKIVFLNGVNNDSISKEIYSRWKKRHANDGTISGSRTADIKAAIVEEFKNEASILIGTEAASEGINLQFCSIIVNYDLPWNPQRIEQRIGRCHRYGQKNDVVVINFLNNKNAADKRVYELLDQKFKLFSGVFGSSDEVLGSVETGVDFEKRIAAIYQKCKTQEEIQHEFDELQKELAAQINTKIVAARQSILENFDEEVSIRLSDCQKNTISSLDTFSQWMYYFFLIHGAERVEPLDMWRFKYKSPDGTTKTYNLKWKEAETAGDIFLRKEAPFFKAWLAEAINAPLSPVNILFDTSKSKRKISFFDSHPHMKGLLSIDKMSYDGLGEEEHLVFTVTTKDKTKLDEDLINRLLEIPATITGPCQKESAAFSKQRSKNLYKQQTQIKKANKQYYLNECEKLDAYSEDLKNGLERDIKELRKEISVKKKAFKASTNLPLKEMLDLKDEINKLEKKRKEMQRDLYDKQDAIDDENDRLQEEIRKKLEGKIVTEHIMTISFEVV
;
A
#
# COMPACT_ATOMS: atom_id res chain seq x y z
N MET A 1 -41.76 -2.58 -29.91
CA MET A 1 -40.99 -2.61 -28.64
C MET A 1 -40.89 -4.07 -28.20
N GLU A 2 -39.76 -4.52 -27.81
CA GLU A 2 -39.59 -5.82 -27.21
C GLU A 2 -40.36 -5.82 -25.89
N ASN A 3 -41.33 -6.72 -25.68
CA ASN A 3 -42.11 -6.77 -24.46
C ASN A 3 -41.38 -7.58 -23.41
N TYR A 4 -41.22 -7.05 -22.24
CA TYR A 4 -40.70 -7.72 -21.07
C TYR A 4 -41.69 -7.62 -19.89
N THR A 5 -41.49 -8.48 -18.89
CA THR A 5 -42.42 -8.59 -17.76
C THR A 5 -41.82 -8.02 -16.47
N PRO A 6 -42.64 -7.56 -15.50
CA PRO A 6 -42.17 -7.18 -14.16
C PRO A 6 -41.42 -8.28 -13.42
N HIS A 7 -41.73 -9.57 -13.72
CA HIS A 7 -41.04 -10.72 -13.16
C HIS A 7 -39.58 -10.80 -13.59
N GLN A 8 -39.30 -10.48 -14.88
CA GLN A 8 -37.94 -10.37 -15.39
C GLN A 8 -37.21 -9.19 -14.75
N ALA A 9 -37.85 -8.04 -14.60
CA ALA A 9 -37.28 -6.88 -13.90
C ALA A 9 -36.88 -7.22 -12.46
N ARG A 10 -37.78 -7.90 -11.72
CA ARG A 10 -37.52 -8.36 -10.34
C ARG A 10 -36.33 -9.32 -10.31
N TYR A 11 -36.29 -10.27 -11.22
CA TYR A 11 -35.18 -11.22 -11.29
C TYR A 11 -33.82 -10.55 -11.46
N PHE A 12 -33.68 -9.64 -12.44
CA PHE A 12 -32.42 -8.92 -12.65
C PHE A 12 -32.09 -7.97 -11.51
N ALA A 13 -33.09 -7.35 -10.87
CA ALA A 13 -32.89 -6.53 -9.70
C ALA A 13 -32.32 -7.35 -8.52
N GLU A 14 -32.85 -8.56 -8.30
CA GLU A 14 -32.32 -9.48 -7.28
C GLU A 14 -30.88 -9.92 -7.62
N GLN A 15 -30.60 -10.33 -8.88
CA GLN A 15 -29.25 -10.70 -9.30
C GLN A 15 -28.20 -9.60 -9.10
N ILE A 16 -28.56 -8.35 -9.41
CA ILE A 16 -27.69 -7.18 -9.24
C ILE A 16 -27.45 -6.86 -7.75
N ASN A 17 -28.48 -7.06 -6.90
CA ASN A 17 -28.40 -6.73 -5.47
C ASN A 17 -27.92 -7.88 -4.58
N LEU A 18 -27.81 -9.09 -5.13
CA LEU A 18 -27.46 -10.28 -4.37
C LEU A 18 -26.09 -10.11 -3.69
N LYS A 19 -26.06 -10.38 -2.39
CA LYS A 19 -24.82 -10.43 -1.61
C LYS A 19 -24.17 -11.79 -1.78
N ARG A 20 -23.33 -11.92 -2.81
CA ARG A 20 -22.59 -13.17 -3.06
C ARG A 20 -21.40 -13.29 -2.12
N SER A 21 -20.87 -14.52 -1.99
CA SER A 21 -19.68 -14.75 -1.17
C SER A 21 -18.53 -13.84 -1.57
N GLU A 22 -17.98 -13.11 -0.60
CA GLU A 22 -16.85 -12.19 -0.78
C GLU A 22 -15.60 -12.90 -1.33
N SER A 23 -15.54 -14.23 -1.15
CA SER A 23 -14.38 -15.05 -1.54
C SER A 23 -14.38 -15.47 -3.01
N THR A 24 -15.37 -15.04 -3.81
CA THR A 24 -15.54 -15.43 -5.22
C THR A 24 -15.43 -14.22 -6.15
N ILE A 25 -15.06 -14.49 -7.41
CA ILE A 25 -14.97 -13.44 -8.44
C ILE A 25 -16.34 -12.85 -8.72
N GLU A 26 -17.38 -13.68 -8.72
CA GLU A 26 -18.77 -13.27 -8.89
C GLU A 26 -19.23 -12.33 -7.76
N GLY A 27 -18.79 -12.59 -6.52
CA GLY A 27 -19.02 -11.69 -5.38
C GLY A 27 -18.39 -10.32 -5.58
N LEU A 28 -17.15 -10.29 -6.07
CA LEU A 28 -16.41 -9.05 -6.31
C LEU A 28 -16.87 -8.31 -7.59
N ALA A 29 -17.60 -8.98 -8.51
CA ALA A 29 -18.02 -8.41 -9.79
C ALA A 29 -18.83 -7.11 -9.62
N SER A 30 -19.71 -7.03 -8.62
CA SER A 30 -20.49 -5.83 -8.31
C SER A 30 -19.61 -4.62 -7.95
N ALA A 31 -18.58 -4.82 -7.13
CA ALA A 31 -17.64 -3.77 -6.78
C ALA A 31 -16.75 -3.41 -7.99
N MET A 32 -16.25 -4.42 -8.72
CA MET A 32 -15.39 -4.23 -9.90
C MET A 32 -16.09 -3.49 -11.04
N SER A 33 -17.38 -3.73 -11.26
CA SER A 33 -18.15 -3.04 -12.31
C SER A 33 -18.37 -1.56 -12.04
N GLY A 34 -18.25 -1.11 -10.79
CA GLY A 34 -18.45 0.27 -10.36
C GLY A 34 -17.18 1.12 -10.32
N VAL A 35 -16.00 0.57 -10.64
CA VAL A 35 -14.72 1.28 -10.53
C VAL A 35 -14.14 1.66 -11.90
N LYS A 36 -13.37 2.76 -11.92
CA LYS A 36 -12.68 3.28 -13.11
C LYS A 36 -11.20 2.85 -13.07
N VAL A 37 -10.97 1.52 -13.15
CA VAL A 37 -9.62 0.93 -13.05
C VAL A 37 -9.45 -0.17 -14.09
N ASP A 38 -8.25 -0.26 -14.68
CA ASP A 38 -7.85 -1.45 -15.44
C ASP A 38 -7.57 -2.58 -14.47
N LEU A 39 -8.40 -3.60 -14.51
CA LEU A 39 -8.34 -4.74 -13.60
C LEU A 39 -7.30 -5.76 -14.10
N ASN A 40 -6.12 -5.75 -13.52
CA ASN A 40 -5.12 -6.77 -13.79
C ASN A 40 -5.40 -8.03 -12.96
N PRO A 41 -5.15 -9.24 -13.51
CA PRO A 41 -5.50 -10.49 -12.83
C PRO A 41 -4.82 -10.67 -11.47
N HIS A 42 -3.58 -10.20 -11.29
CA HIS A 42 -2.89 -10.26 -10.00
C HIS A 42 -3.58 -9.37 -8.94
N GLN A 43 -4.08 -8.19 -9.32
CA GLN A 43 -4.78 -7.28 -8.40
C GLN A 43 -6.13 -7.87 -7.94
N VAL A 44 -6.86 -8.51 -8.84
CA VAL A 44 -8.10 -9.21 -8.50
C VAL A 44 -7.82 -10.42 -7.62
N ASP A 45 -6.78 -11.21 -7.94
CA ASP A 45 -6.34 -12.37 -7.14
C ASP A 45 -5.87 -11.95 -5.73
N ALA A 46 -5.18 -10.80 -5.61
CA ALA A 46 -4.79 -10.24 -4.31
C ALA A 46 -6.00 -9.75 -3.50
N ALA A 47 -6.95 -9.07 -4.13
CA ALA A 47 -8.19 -8.65 -3.48
C ALA A 47 -9.03 -9.84 -2.99
N LEU A 48 -9.19 -10.87 -3.84
CA LEU A 48 -9.86 -12.11 -3.45
C LEU A 48 -9.15 -12.83 -2.31
N PHE A 49 -7.82 -12.85 -2.31
CA PHE A 49 -7.04 -13.42 -1.22
C PHE A 49 -7.35 -12.68 0.10
N ALA A 50 -7.34 -11.35 0.08
CA ALA A 50 -7.66 -10.56 1.26
C ALA A 50 -9.10 -10.77 1.74
N LEU A 51 -10.06 -10.99 0.84
CA LEU A 51 -11.46 -11.25 1.16
C LEU A 51 -11.71 -12.69 1.64
N LYS A 52 -10.99 -13.69 1.09
CA LYS A 52 -11.13 -15.11 1.47
C LYS A 52 -10.83 -15.38 2.95
N SER A 53 -10.03 -14.55 3.56
CA SER A 53 -9.60 -14.71 4.93
C SER A 53 -10.68 -14.23 5.91
N THR A 54 -11.85 -14.87 5.92
CA THR A 54 -13.00 -14.47 6.76
C THR A 54 -12.78 -14.71 8.24
N LEU A 55 -12.00 -15.71 8.62
CA LEU A 55 -11.68 -16.05 10.01
C LEU A 55 -10.34 -15.49 10.49
N SER A 56 -9.42 -15.20 9.57
CA SER A 56 -8.20 -14.49 9.96
C SER A 56 -8.52 -13.01 10.17
N ASN A 57 -7.93 -12.42 11.21
CA ASN A 57 -8.12 -11.01 11.54
C ASN A 57 -7.50 -10.07 10.49
N GLY A 58 -7.13 -10.56 9.33
CA GLY A 58 -6.62 -9.74 8.22
C GLY A 58 -5.69 -10.47 7.26
N ALA A 59 -5.05 -9.69 6.38
CA ALA A 59 -4.11 -10.15 5.37
C ALA A 59 -2.96 -9.16 5.16
N LEU A 60 -1.83 -9.68 4.72
CA LEU A 60 -0.66 -8.91 4.29
C LEU A 60 -0.53 -9.02 2.77
N LEU A 61 -0.74 -7.91 2.06
CA LEU A 61 -0.46 -7.80 0.62
C LEU A 61 0.96 -7.25 0.44
N ALA A 62 1.82 -8.10 -0.10
CA ALA A 62 3.26 -7.86 -0.16
C ALA A 62 3.78 -7.81 -1.60
N ASP A 63 2.94 -7.46 -2.56
CA ASP A 63 3.28 -7.33 -3.97
C ASP A 63 4.37 -6.28 -4.20
N GLU A 64 5.24 -6.51 -5.18
CA GLU A 64 6.35 -5.60 -5.49
C GLU A 64 5.87 -4.17 -5.80
N VAL A 65 6.79 -3.21 -5.66
CA VAL A 65 6.53 -1.79 -5.99
C VAL A 65 6.06 -1.67 -7.44
N GLY A 66 5.01 -0.87 -7.67
CA GLY A 66 4.48 -0.61 -9.03
C GLY A 66 3.45 -1.62 -9.54
N LEU A 67 3.12 -2.69 -8.80
CA LEU A 67 2.05 -3.64 -9.16
C LEU A 67 0.64 -3.13 -8.82
N GLY A 68 0.54 -2.05 -8.05
CA GLY A 68 -0.74 -1.38 -7.79
C GLY A 68 -1.45 -1.83 -6.51
N LYS A 69 -0.71 -2.01 -5.41
CA LYS A 69 -1.28 -2.33 -4.08
C LYS A 69 -2.44 -1.43 -3.66
N THR A 70 -2.41 -0.16 -4.05
CA THR A 70 -3.52 0.78 -3.82
C THR A 70 -4.80 0.33 -4.53
N VAL A 71 -4.69 -0.25 -5.73
CA VAL A 71 -5.83 -0.81 -6.46
C VAL A 71 -6.34 -2.08 -5.78
N GLU A 72 -5.45 -2.97 -5.37
CA GLU A 72 -5.79 -4.20 -4.63
C GLU A 72 -6.61 -3.88 -3.38
N ALA A 73 -6.08 -2.99 -2.54
CA ALA A 73 -6.75 -2.54 -1.32
C ALA A 73 -8.03 -1.72 -1.62
N GLY A 74 -8.02 -0.93 -2.69
CA GLY A 74 -9.18 -0.19 -3.16
C GLY A 74 -10.33 -1.11 -3.58
N LEU A 75 -10.04 -2.25 -4.22
CA LEU A 75 -11.05 -3.27 -4.56
C LEU A 75 -11.66 -3.91 -3.31
N VAL A 76 -10.83 -4.25 -2.31
CA VAL A 76 -11.33 -4.75 -1.02
C VAL A 76 -12.22 -3.71 -0.35
N LEU A 77 -11.78 -2.46 -0.30
CA LEU A 77 -12.55 -1.35 0.27
C LEU A 77 -13.87 -1.14 -0.47
N ALA A 78 -13.84 -1.15 -1.82
CA ALA A 78 -15.04 -1.00 -2.64
C ALA A 78 -16.06 -2.14 -2.39
N GLN A 79 -15.59 -3.36 -2.16
CA GLN A 79 -16.45 -4.47 -1.77
C GLN A 79 -17.16 -4.20 -0.43
N TYR A 80 -16.41 -3.86 0.62
CA TYR A 80 -16.98 -3.51 1.92
C TYR A 80 -17.96 -2.34 1.81
N TRP A 81 -17.59 -1.34 1.01
CA TRP A 81 -18.45 -0.18 0.76
C TRP A 81 -19.75 -0.55 0.05
N SER A 82 -19.72 -1.46 -0.91
CA SER A 82 -20.89 -1.96 -1.62
C SER A 82 -21.83 -2.78 -0.72
N GLU A 83 -21.28 -3.45 0.28
CA GLU A 83 -22.01 -4.24 1.29
C GLU A 83 -22.55 -3.40 2.46
N ARG A 84 -22.40 -2.06 2.41
CA ARG A 84 -22.81 -1.12 3.46
C ARG A 84 -22.03 -1.26 4.78
N ARG A 85 -20.88 -1.87 4.77
CA ARG A 85 -19.90 -1.86 5.86
C ARG A 85 -19.12 -0.55 5.78
N ARG A 86 -19.43 0.41 6.67
CA ARG A 86 -19.09 1.82 6.47
C ARG A 86 -18.02 2.34 7.43
N HIS A 87 -17.74 1.65 8.52
CA HIS A 87 -16.66 2.02 9.41
C HIS A 87 -15.31 1.58 8.84
N ILE A 88 -14.74 2.40 7.96
CA ILE A 88 -13.47 2.09 7.27
C ILE A 88 -12.42 3.14 7.63
N LEU A 89 -11.26 2.66 8.10
CA LEU A 89 -10.11 3.50 8.47
C LEU A 89 -8.89 3.17 7.60
N LEU A 90 -8.28 4.20 7.02
CA LEU A 90 -6.99 4.12 6.35
C LEU A 90 -5.92 4.81 7.19
N ILE A 91 -4.88 4.08 7.60
CA ILE A 91 -3.70 4.60 8.26
C ILE A 91 -2.54 4.55 7.28
N VAL A 92 -2.06 5.72 6.88
CA VAL A 92 -1.08 5.85 5.80
C VAL A 92 0.02 6.84 6.19
N PRO A 93 1.19 6.84 5.55
CA PRO A 93 2.16 7.92 5.70
C PRO A 93 1.52 9.29 5.45
N ALA A 94 1.98 10.33 6.16
CA ALA A 94 1.38 11.67 6.07
C ALA A 94 1.38 12.21 4.62
N SER A 95 2.40 11.90 3.84
CA SER A 95 2.57 12.27 2.43
C SER A 95 1.55 11.60 1.50
N LEU A 96 1.07 10.39 1.83
CA LEU A 96 0.17 9.61 0.96
C LEU A 96 -1.32 9.86 1.21
N ARG A 97 -1.71 10.59 2.27
CA ARG A 97 -3.13 10.85 2.62
C ARG A 97 -3.94 11.45 1.47
N MET A 98 -3.34 12.42 0.78
CA MET A 98 -4.02 13.11 -0.32
C MET A 98 -4.09 12.25 -1.58
N GLN A 99 -3.05 11.46 -1.86
CA GLN A 99 -3.05 10.50 -2.96
C GLN A 99 -4.17 9.47 -2.77
N TRP A 100 -4.30 8.89 -1.56
CA TRP A 100 -5.37 7.96 -1.26
C TRP A 100 -6.76 8.59 -1.43
N ARG A 101 -6.95 9.84 -0.97
CA ARG A 101 -8.20 10.57 -1.16
C ARG A 101 -8.53 10.75 -2.65
N ALA A 102 -7.56 11.17 -3.46
CA ALA A 102 -7.74 11.34 -4.90
C ALA A 102 -8.06 10.01 -5.58
N GLU A 103 -7.30 8.95 -5.29
CA GLU A 103 -7.53 7.62 -5.88
C GLU A 103 -8.89 7.05 -5.50
N LEU A 104 -9.34 7.18 -4.24
CA LEU A 104 -10.66 6.74 -3.81
C LEU A 104 -11.78 7.51 -4.53
N SER A 105 -11.63 8.81 -4.69
CA SER A 105 -12.63 9.64 -5.37
C SER A 105 -12.67 9.39 -6.88
N GLU A 106 -11.52 9.41 -7.55
CA GLU A 106 -11.42 9.35 -9.01
C GLU A 106 -11.66 7.95 -9.58
N LYS A 107 -11.09 6.92 -8.90
CA LYS A 107 -11.11 5.54 -9.39
C LYS A 107 -12.26 4.72 -8.81
N PHE A 108 -12.54 4.90 -7.53
CA PHE A 108 -13.54 4.10 -6.79
C PHE A 108 -14.84 4.85 -6.52
N PHE A 109 -14.87 6.17 -6.75
CA PHE A 109 -16.04 7.05 -6.50
C PHE A 109 -16.50 6.98 -5.04
N ILE A 110 -15.56 6.88 -4.12
CA ILE A 110 -15.81 6.80 -2.68
C ILE A 110 -15.26 8.05 -2.02
N ASP A 111 -16.14 8.75 -1.30
CA ASP A 111 -15.75 9.94 -0.54
C ASP A 111 -14.93 9.57 0.68
N SER A 112 -13.94 10.40 0.99
CA SER A 112 -13.10 10.22 2.16
C SER A 112 -12.86 11.53 2.92
N ILE A 113 -12.52 11.43 4.21
CA ILE A 113 -12.20 12.54 5.07
C ILE A 113 -10.79 12.35 5.64
N ILE A 114 -9.92 13.37 5.48
CA ILE A 114 -8.60 13.35 6.10
C ILE A 114 -8.73 13.83 7.53
N MET A 115 -8.47 12.92 8.47
CA MET A 115 -8.49 13.21 9.90
C MET A 115 -7.11 13.68 10.34
N GLU A 116 -7.02 14.98 10.56
CA GLU A 116 -5.85 15.70 11.10
C GLU A 116 -6.30 16.65 12.19
N SER A 117 -5.37 17.32 12.87
CA SER A 117 -5.70 18.17 14.02
C SER A 117 -6.76 19.23 13.72
N ALA A 118 -6.72 19.86 12.54
CA ALA A 118 -7.70 20.85 12.14
C ALA A 118 -9.11 20.25 11.98
N THR A 119 -9.22 19.16 11.20
CA THR A 119 -10.49 18.44 10.96
C THR A 119 -11.05 17.86 12.26
N TYR A 120 -10.19 17.24 13.08
CA TYR A 120 -10.56 16.69 14.38
C TYR A 120 -11.16 17.76 15.30
N ASN A 121 -10.47 18.92 15.44
CA ASN A 121 -10.93 20.00 16.28
C ASN A 121 -12.23 20.64 15.76
N LYS A 122 -12.39 20.72 14.43
CA LYS A 122 -13.63 21.19 13.80
C LYS A 122 -14.80 20.27 14.17
N ARG A 123 -14.67 18.93 13.95
CA ARG A 123 -15.72 17.96 14.30
C ARG A 123 -16.03 17.92 15.78
N LYS A 124 -15.03 18.12 16.64
CA LYS A 124 -15.24 18.25 18.08
C LYS A 124 -16.04 19.51 18.46
N LYS A 125 -15.83 20.63 17.75
CA LYS A 125 -16.65 21.85 17.92
C LYS A 125 -18.09 21.70 17.41
N GLU A 126 -18.29 20.80 16.46
CA GLU A 126 -19.62 20.41 15.95
C GLU A 126 -20.34 19.42 16.90
N GLU A 127 -19.83 19.22 18.12
CA GLU A 127 -20.38 18.35 19.18
C GLU A 127 -20.52 16.88 18.77
N ILE A 128 -19.71 16.41 17.80
CA ILE A 128 -19.66 14.99 17.40
C ILE A 128 -18.93 14.22 18.52
N PRO A 129 -19.58 13.23 19.17
CA PRO A 129 -19.03 12.55 20.35
C PRO A 129 -17.65 11.93 20.11
N ASN A 130 -17.47 11.25 18.97
CA ASN A 130 -16.18 10.76 18.51
C ASN A 130 -15.91 11.29 17.09
N PRO A 131 -14.92 12.19 16.89
CA PRO A 131 -14.63 12.73 15.57
C PRO A 131 -14.24 11.69 14.50
N PHE A 132 -13.81 10.48 14.89
CA PHE A 132 -13.51 9.40 13.96
C PHE A 132 -14.76 8.63 13.49
N ASP A 133 -15.88 8.73 14.21
CA ASP A 133 -17.10 8.03 13.84
C ASP A 133 -17.72 8.67 12.60
N CYS A 134 -17.55 8.01 11.46
CA CYS A 134 -18.00 8.49 10.16
C CYS A 134 -18.39 7.30 9.28
N THR A 135 -19.66 7.18 8.98
CA THR A 135 -20.22 6.13 8.09
C THR A 135 -20.48 6.62 6.67
N GLU A 136 -20.42 7.92 6.43
CA GLU A 136 -20.65 8.51 5.10
C GLU A 136 -19.38 8.61 4.27
N LYS A 137 -18.20 8.61 4.92
CA LYS A 137 -16.91 8.79 4.30
C LYS A 137 -15.87 7.88 4.91
N VAL A 138 -14.92 7.43 4.10
CA VAL A 138 -13.75 6.69 4.56
C VAL A 138 -12.84 7.63 5.34
N VAL A 139 -12.40 7.23 6.53
CA VAL A 139 -11.50 8.04 7.36
C VAL A 139 -10.05 7.74 7.01
N ILE A 140 -9.27 8.78 6.68
CA ILE A 140 -7.84 8.67 6.36
C ILE A 140 -7.04 9.45 7.40
N CYS A 141 -6.05 8.83 8.04
CA CYS A 141 -5.16 9.52 8.98
C CYS A 141 -3.71 9.05 8.86
N SER A 142 -2.78 9.76 9.51
CA SER A 142 -1.38 9.33 9.57
C SER A 142 -1.11 8.42 10.77
N TYR A 143 -0.04 7.62 10.71
CA TYR A 143 0.42 6.75 11.79
C TYR A 143 0.54 7.48 13.13
N ASN A 144 1.27 8.61 13.14
CA ASN A 144 1.49 9.41 14.35
C ASN A 144 0.20 10.03 14.89
N PHE A 145 -0.72 10.43 14.01
CA PHE A 145 -2.01 10.97 14.44
C PHE A 145 -2.89 9.88 15.05
N ALA A 146 -2.95 8.70 14.43
CA ALA A 146 -3.69 7.56 14.93
C ALA A 146 -3.13 7.09 16.31
N ALA A 147 -1.81 6.99 16.46
CA ALA A 147 -1.17 6.60 17.72
C ALA A 147 -1.41 7.60 18.88
N ARG A 148 -1.73 8.86 18.59
CA ARG A 148 -2.13 9.85 19.60
C ARG A 148 -3.62 9.79 19.97
N ARG A 149 -4.42 9.01 19.25
CA ARG A 149 -5.88 8.92 19.36
C ARG A 149 -6.33 7.48 19.58
N THR A 150 -5.55 6.71 20.32
CA THR A 150 -5.78 5.28 20.60
C THR A 150 -7.17 5.02 21.16
N ALA A 151 -7.60 5.79 22.16
CA ALA A 151 -8.88 5.59 22.84
C ALA A 151 -10.08 5.83 21.91
N GLU A 152 -10.02 6.90 21.12
CA GLU A 152 -11.09 7.24 20.17
C GLU A 152 -11.20 6.19 19.05
N ILE A 153 -10.08 5.69 18.53
CA ILE A 153 -10.06 4.66 17.48
C ILE A 153 -10.54 3.32 18.05
N HIS A 154 -10.08 2.94 19.25
CA HIS A 154 -10.48 1.68 19.92
C HIS A 154 -11.99 1.60 20.21
N SER A 155 -12.67 2.72 20.39
CA SER A 155 -14.11 2.76 20.73
C SER A 155 -15.03 2.54 19.51
N ILE A 156 -14.52 2.54 18.28
CA ILE A 156 -15.31 2.38 17.06
C ILE A 156 -15.22 0.93 16.57
N PRO A 157 -16.36 0.31 16.20
CA PRO A 157 -16.39 -1.03 15.62
C PRO A 157 -16.02 -0.97 14.12
N TRP A 158 -14.73 -0.87 13.83
CA TRP A 158 -14.24 -0.79 12.46
C TRP A 158 -14.54 -2.08 11.68
N ASP A 159 -15.15 -1.95 10.51
CA ASP A 159 -15.36 -3.06 9.57
C ASP A 159 -14.08 -3.46 8.84
N LEU A 160 -13.26 -2.44 8.49
CA LEU A 160 -11.99 -2.62 7.78
C LEU A 160 -10.99 -1.54 8.19
N VAL A 161 -9.77 -1.96 8.49
CA VAL A 161 -8.64 -1.06 8.67
C VAL A 161 -7.55 -1.41 7.66
N ILE A 162 -7.12 -0.44 6.86
CA ILE A 162 -6.04 -0.58 5.89
C ILE A 162 -4.83 0.20 6.38
N LEU A 163 -3.66 -0.45 6.43
CA LEU A 163 -2.40 0.17 6.82
C LEU A 163 -1.43 0.12 5.63
N ASP A 164 -1.18 1.28 5.04
CA ASP A 164 -0.24 1.38 3.91
C ASP A 164 1.18 1.67 4.41
N GLU A 165 2.18 1.14 3.68
CA GLU A 165 3.59 1.12 4.10
C GLU A 165 3.77 0.50 5.50
N ALA A 166 3.11 -0.64 5.70
CA ALA A 166 3.07 -1.36 6.97
C ALA A 166 4.44 -1.87 7.46
N HIS A 167 5.51 -1.75 6.67
CA HIS A 167 6.87 -2.02 7.10
C HIS A 167 7.27 -1.21 8.35
N LYS A 168 6.64 -0.06 8.61
CA LYS A 168 6.80 0.73 9.85
C LYS A 168 6.42 -0.05 11.12
N LEU A 169 5.62 -1.10 11.00
CA LEU A 169 5.15 -1.93 12.12
C LEU A 169 5.98 -3.20 12.32
N ARG A 170 6.99 -3.48 11.47
CA ARG A 170 7.82 -4.70 11.54
C ARG A 170 8.43 -4.96 12.91
N ASN A 171 8.80 -3.91 13.61
CA ASN A 171 9.47 -3.97 14.91
C ASN A 171 8.50 -3.83 16.10
N VAL A 172 7.21 -4.08 15.93
CA VAL A 172 6.21 -3.97 17.02
C VAL A 172 6.51 -4.87 18.21
N TYR A 173 7.30 -5.94 18.03
CA TYR A 173 7.76 -6.82 19.11
C TYR A 173 8.87 -6.19 19.99
N LYS A 174 9.45 -5.04 19.59
CA LYS A 174 10.43 -4.31 20.39
C LYS A 174 9.72 -3.27 21.25
N SER A 175 10.06 -3.19 22.53
CA SER A 175 9.49 -2.20 23.47
C SER A 175 9.76 -0.75 23.06
N SER A 176 10.79 -0.50 22.24
CA SER A 176 11.12 0.83 21.73
C SER A 176 10.14 1.35 20.68
N ASN A 177 9.37 0.49 20.02
CA ASN A 177 8.38 0.92 19.01
C ASN A 177 7.06 1.33 19.67
N VAL A 178 7.07 2.51 20.32
CA VAL A 178 5.90 3.07 21.04
C VAL A 178 4.70 3.29 20.10
N THR A 179 4.94 3.78 18.89
CA THR A 179 3.89 4.01 17.89
C THR A 179 3.22 2.69 17.48
N GLY A 180 4.00 1.64 17.21
CA GLY A 180 3.48 0.33 16.86
C GLY A 180 2.62 -0.29 17.96
N HIS A 181 3.06 -0.20 19.24
CA HIS A 181 2.30 -0.69 20.38
C HIS A 181 0.95 0.04 20.54
N LYS A 182 0.97 1.38 20.51
CA LYS A 182 -0.27 2.19 20.60
C LYS A 182 -1.27 1.87 19.50
N LEU A 183 -0.78 1.63 18.28
CA LEU A 183 -1.64 1.24 17.17
C LEU A 183 -2.17 -0.19 17.32
N LYS A 184 -1.36 -1.13 17.84
CA LYS A 184 -1.81 -2.48 18.14
C LYS A 184 -2.96 -2.45 19.16
N ASP A 185 -2.81 -1.68 20.24
CA ASP A 185 -3.85 -1.49 21.25
C ASP A 185 -5.10 -0.81 20.67
N ALA A 186 -4.92 0.22 19.82
CA ALA A 186 -6.03 0.92 19.18
C ALA A 186 -6.88 0.00 18.27
N LEU A 187 -6.23 -0.99 17.63
CA LEU A 187 -6.82 -1.87 16.63
C LEU A 187 -7.07 -3.30 17.13
N GLU A 188 -6.98 -3.54 18.45
CA GLU A 188 -7.17 -4.87 19.05
C GLU A 188 -8.50 -5.51 18.65
N LYS A 189 -9.59 -4.75 18.71
CA LYS A 189 -10.96 -5.22 18.41
C LYS A 189 -11.31 -5.29 16.93
N VAL A 190 -10.40 -4.89 16.05
CA VAL A 190 -10.67 -4.86 14.61
C VAL A 190 -10.59 -6.26 14.03
N ASN A 191 -11.69 -6.73 13.47
CA ASN A 191 -11.79 -8.06 12.88
C ASN A 191 -11.11 -8.18 11.51
N LYS A 192 -10.88 -7.06 10.80
CA LYS A 192 -10.25 -7.10 9.47
C LYS A 192 -9.22 -6.00 9.30
N LYS A 193 -7.96 -6.40 9.29
CA LYS A 193 -6.79 -5.54 9.08
C LYS A 193 -6.11 -5.91 7.76
N LEU A 194 -5.93 -4.96 6.88
CA LEU A 194 -5.24 -5.15 5.61
C LEU A 194 -3.94 -4.36 5.62
N LEU A 195 -2.82 -5.06 5.65
CA LEU A 195 -1.48 -4.48 5.65
C LEU A 195 -0.91 -4.48 4.24
N LEU A 196 -0.40 -3.34 3.79
CA LEU A 196 0.21 -3.17 2.48
C LEU A 196 1.69 -2.85 2.66
N THR A 197 2.57 -3.62 2.05
CA THR A 197 4.01 -3.32 2.01
C THR A 197 4.69 -4.03 0.86
N ALA A 198 5.68 -3.42 0.24
CA ALA A 198 6.52 -4.11 -0.74
C ALA A 198 7.63 -4.95 -0.07
N THR A 199 7.97 -4.63 1.19
CA THR A 199 9.09 -5.23 1.92
C THR A 199 8.64 -5.86 3.23
N PRO A 200 7.95 -7.01 3.21
CA PRO A 200 7.45 -7.67 4.42
C PRO A 200 8.57 -8.25 5.30
N LEU A 201 9.69 -8.57 4.70
CA LEU A 201 10.88 -9.14 5.35
C LEU A 201 12.12 -8.45 4.78
N GLN A 202 12.91 -7.82 5.64
CA GLN A 202 14.12 -7.10 5.25
C GLN A 202 15.38 -7.72 5.85
N ASN A 203 15.54 -7.64 7.16
CA ASN A 203 16.79 -7.99 7.84
C ASN A 203 16.69 -9.25 8.71
N ASN A 204 15.53 -9.52 9.28
CA ASN A 204 15.36 -10.58 10.26
C ASN A 204 13.97 -11.20 10.19
N LEU A 205 13.86 -12.52 10.33
CA LEU A 205 12.57 -13.23 10.40
C LEU A 205 11.64 -12.70 11.51
N MET A 206 12.18 -12.07 12.57
CA MET A 206 11.37 -11.41 13.60
C MET A 206 10.50 -10.25 13.05
N GLU A 207 10.87 -9.65 11.93
CA GLU A 207 10.06 -8.61 11.27
C GLU A 207 8.73 -9.20 10.76
N LEU A 208 8.79 -10.43 10.26
CA LEU A 208 7.61 -11.17 9.83
C LEU A 208 6.71 -11.53 11.01
N TYR A 209 7.31 -11.92 12.15
CA TYR A 209 6.58 -12.08 13.41
C TYR A 209 5.88 -10.78 13.82
N GLY A 210 6.56 -9.64 13.74
CA GLY A 210 5.98 -8.34 14.07
C GLY A 210 4.73 -8.02 13.23
N LEU A 211 4.80 -8.19 11.91
CA LEU A 211 3.67 -7.94 11.02
C LEU A 211 2.52 -8.93 11.23
N THR A 212 2.83 -10.22 11.39
CA THR A 212 1.78 -11.24 11.61
C THR A 212 1.11 -11.07 12.96
N SER A 213 1.86 -10.77 14.04
CA SER A 213 1.30 -10.52 15.37
C SER A 213 0.48 -9.21 15.44
N PHE A 214 0.69 -8.28 14.52
CA PHE A 214 -0.13 -7.09 14.40
C PHE A 214 -1.50 -7.42 13.78
N ILE A 215 -1.54 -8.39 12.86
CA ILE A 215 -2.80 -8.86 12.25
C ILE A 215 -3.55 -9.75 13.25
N ASP A 216 -2.88 -10.80 13.74
CA ASP A 216 -3.44 -11.82 14.60
C ASP A 216 -2.35 -12.44 15.50
N ASP A 217 -2.51 -12.34 16.80
CA ASP A 217 -1.55 -12.88 17.78
C ASP A 217 -1.54 -14.42 17.83
N HIS A 218 -2.57 -15.09 17.26
CA HIS A 218 -2.69 -16.55 17.26
C HIS A 218 -2.07 -17.23 16.02
N VAL A 219 -1.28 -16.51 15.20
CA VAL A 219 -0.57 -17.11 14.05
C VAL A 219 0.67 -17.89 14.50
N PHE A 220 1.42 -17.35 15.43
CA PHE A 220 2.62 -17.94 16.01
C PHE A 220 2.53 -17.87 17.54
N GLY A 221 3.37 -18.63 18.23
CA GLY A 221 3.57 -18.47 19.66
C GLY A 221 4.11 -17.08 20.01
N ASP A 222 4.60 -16.89 21.23
CA ASP A 222 5.20 -15.62 21.65
C ASP A 222 6.51 -15.31 20.90
N ALA A 223 7.00 -14.06 21.00
CA ALA A 223 8.22 -13.60 20.31
C ALA A 223 9.46 -14.43 20.66
N LYS A 224 9.54 -14.96 21.88
CA LYS A 224 10.65 -15.82 22.33
C LYS A 224 10.58 -17.17 21.63
N THR A 225 9.42 -17.81 21.66
CA THR A 225 9.16 -19.09 20.98
C THR A 225 9.42 -18.99 19.48
N PHE A 226 8.94 -17.91 18.83
CA PHE A 226 9.19 -17.68 17.41
C PHE A 226 10.69 -17.56 17.11
N ARG A 227 11.44 -16.81 17.92
CA ARG A 227 12.90 -16.66 17.75
C ARG A 227 13.60 -18.01 17.85
N GLU A 228 13.24 -18.80 18.82
CA GLU A 228 13.84 -20.11 19.05
C GLU A 228 13.49 -21.13 17.97
N MET A 229 12.23 -21.14 17.52
CA MET A 229 11.74 -22.10 16.53
C MET A 229 12.13 -21.76 15.09
N TYR A 230 12.27 -20.46 14.77
CA TYR A 230 12.44 -20.05 13.40
C TYR A 230 13.69 -19.20 13.12
N VAL A 231 14.27 -18.52 14.11
CA VAL A 231 15.45 -17.67 13.88
C VAL A 231 16.75 -18.44 14.17
N THR A 232 16.81 -19.19 15.27
CA THR A 232 18.03 -19.85 15.74
C THR A 232 18.21 -21.29 15.24
N VAL A 233 17.28 -21.82 14.47
CA VAL A 233 17.29 -23.23 14.00
C VAL A 233 18.29 -23.43 12.87
N ALA A 234 19.11 -24.51 12.99
CA ALA A 234 20.14 -24.85 12.02
C ALA A 234 19.60 -25.39 10.68
N ASN A 235 18.47 -26.12 10.69
CA ASN A 235 17.88 -26.66 9.46
C ASN A 235 16.95 -25.63 8.81
N THR A 236 17.48 -24.93 7.83
CA THR A 236 16.80 -23.83 7.13
C THR A 236 15.65 -24.30 6.24
N ASP A 237 15.73 -25.46 5.60
CA ASP A 237 14.74 -25.92 4.64
C ASP A 237 13.43 -26.37 5.31
N LEU A 238 13.53 -27.16 6.37
CA LEU A 238 12.36 -27.55 7.17
C LEU A 238 11.69 -26.32 7.79
N ARG A 239 12.48 -25.43 8.37
CA ARG A 239 12.01 -24.15 8.91
C ARG A 239 11.21 -23.36 7.88
N ASN A 240 11.77 -23.15 6.67
CA ASN A 240 11.15 -22.39 5.62
C ASN A 240 9.83 -23.03 5.15
N LYS A 241 9.79 -24.37 5.05
CA LYS A 241 8.57 -25.12 4.71
C LYS A 241 7.46 -24.91 5.74
N TYR A 242 7.80 -24.97 7.06
CA TYR A 242 6.83 -24.72 8.12
C TYR A 242 6.34 -23.27 8.10
N LEU A 243 7.23 -22.30 8.00
CA LEU A 243 6.87 -20.88 7.91
C LEU A 243 5.96 -20.62 6.72
N ARG A 244 6.29 -21.18 5.54
CA ARG A 244 5.45 -21.04 4.34
C ARG A 244 4.04 -21.57 4.57
N LYS A 245 3.90 -22.78 5.15
CA LYS A 245 2.58 -23.35 5.46
C LYS A 245 1.77 -22.45 6.40
N ARG A 246 2.41 -21.85 7.41
CA ARG A 246 1.74 -20.94 8.37
C ARG A 246 1.34 -19.61 7.72
N LEU A 247 2.13 -19.09 6.80
CA LEU A 247 1.95 -17.77 6.18
C LEU A 247 1.06 -17.77 4.95
N GLN A 248 0.88 -18.91 4.29
CA GLN A 248 0.15 -19.00 3.01
C GLN A 248 -1.28 -18.46 3.07
N ASN A 249 -1.91 -18.42 4.25
CA ASN A 249 -3.26 -17.90 4.47
C ASN A 249 -3.27 -16.43 4.91
N PHE A 250 -2.10 -15.81 5.17
CA PHE A 250 -1.96 -14.45 5.71
C PHE A 250 -1.22 -13.52 4.77
N CYS A 251 -0.28 -14.03 3.97
CA CYS A 251 0.59 -13.24 3.14
C CYS A 251 0.44 -13.61 1.68
N LYS A 252 0.15 -12.62 0.84
CA LYS A 252 0.14 -12.71 -0.61
C LYS A 252 1.26 -11.86 -1.16
N ARG A 253 2.08 -12.43 -2.06
CA ARG A 253 3.15 -11.73 -2.75
C ARG A 253 3.17 -12.12 -4.22
N THR A 254 3.21 -11.13 -5.09
CA THR A 254 3.38 -11.27 -6.53
C THR A 254 4.62 -10.48 -6.96
N LEU A 255 5.40 -11.05 -7.87
CA LEU A 255 6.59 -10.42 -8.42
C LEU A 255 6.26 -9.80 -9.79
N ARG A 256 6.98 -8.74 -10.16
CA ARG A 256 6.85 -8.10 -11.47
C ARG A 256 7.17 -9.08 -12.61
N SER A 257 8.13 -9.98 -12.40
CA SER A 257 8.49 -11.03 -13.36
C SER A 257 7.33 -11.97 -13.69
N GLN A 258 6.44 -12.23 -12.73
CA GLN A 258 5.30 -13.14 -12.85
C GLN A 258 4.10 -12.54 -13.61
N VAL A 259 4.09 -11.24 -13.81
CA VAL A 259 2.96 -10.52 -14.45
C VAL A 259 3.30 -9.89 -15.79
N THR A 260 4.48 -10.15 -16.34
CA THR A 260 4.96 -9.58 -17.62
C THR A 260 4.07 -9.90 -18.81
N GLU A 261 3.33 -11.00 -18.77
CA GLU A 261 2.35 -11.36 -19.80
C GLU A 261 1.14 -10.42 -19.85
N TYR A 262 0.76 -9.85 -18.70
CA TYR A 262 -0.44 -9.02 -18.52
C TYR A 262 -0.11 -7.53 -18.36
N VAL A 263 1.08 -7.24 -17.86
CA VAL A 263 1.54 -5.89 -17.55
C VAL A 263 2.78 -5.57 -18.36
N ARG A 264 2.64 -4.68 -19.33
CA ARG A 264 3.79 -4.21 -20.11
C ARG A 264 4.50 -3.12 -19.33
N TYR A 265 5.77 -3.35 -19.05
CA TYR A 265 6.69 -2.34 -18.51
C TYR A 265 7.61 -1.85 -19.60
N THR A 266 7.92 -0.56 -19.58
CA THR A 266 8.93 0.06 -20.46
C THR A 266 10.32 -0.12 -19.86
N ASN A 267 11.37 0.13 -20.67
CA ASN A 267 12.75 0.04 -20.20
C ASN A 267 13.17 1.34 -19.52
N ARG A 268 14.22 1.23 -18.71
CA ARG A 268 14.98 2.36 -18.18
C ARG A 268 16.25 2.53 -19.02
N ILE A 269 16.53 3.74 -19.47
CA ILE A 269 17.70 4.10 -20.25
C ILE A 269 18.54 5.03 -19.40
N ALA A 270 19.67 4.54 -18.89
CA ALA A 270 20.59 5.35 -18.11
C ALA A 270 21.39 6.28 -19.02
N LEU A 271 21.47 7.56 -18.66
CA LEU A 271 22.41 8.53 -19.21
C LEU A 271 23.24 9.10 -18.07
N LEU A 272 24.55 8.94 -18.16
CA LEU A 272 25.50 9.52 -17.20
C LEU A 272 26.06 10.82 -17.76
N GLN A 273 25.85 11.93 -17.05
CA GLN A 273 26.42 13.22 -17.37
C GLN A 273 27.58 13.49 -16.43
N GLU A 274 28.79 13.28 -16.94
CA GLU A 274 30.01 13.62 -16.23
C GLU A 274 30.31 15.12 -16.35
N TYR A 275 30.82 15.72 -15.28
CA TYR A 275 31.27 17.10 -15.28
C TYR A 275 32.51 17.29 -14.42
N GLU A 276 33.29 18.34 -14.74
CA GLU A 276 34.42 18.78 -13.95
C GLU A 276 34.12 20.14 -13.31
N PRO A 277 34.24 20.27 -11.99
CA PRO A 277 34.03 21.55 -11.29
C PRO A 277 35.09 22.56 -11.70
N SER A 278 34.74 23.85 -11.65
CA SER A 278 35.69 24.94 -11.83
C SER A 278 36.72 24.95 -10.67
N PRO A 279 37.90 25.60 -10.84
CA PRO A 279 38.88 25.68 -9.76
C PRO A 279 38.35 26.31 -8.46
N ASP A 280 37.43 27.26 -8.56
CA ASP A 280 36.82 27.89 -7.37
C ASP A 280 35.82 26.97 -6.70
N GLU A 281 35.03 26.21 -7.46
CA GLU A 281 34.14 25.17 -6.93
C GLU A 281 34.95 24.07 -6.25
N GLU A 282 36.07 23.63 -6.84
CA GLU A 282 36.94 22.62 -6.27
C GLU A 282 37.60 23.10 -4.97
N ASN A 283 38.08 24.36 -4.92
CA ASN A 283 38.62 24.96 -3.71
C ASN A 283 37.59 25.09 -2.62
N LEU A 284 36.35 25.47 -2.95
CA LEU A 284 35.26 25.55 -1.99
C LEU A 284 34.90 24.16 -1.43
N TYR A 285 34.81 23.14 -2.33
CA TYR A 285 34.51 21.77 -1.94
C TYR A 285 35.55 21.19 -1.00
N ASN A 286 36.82 21.28 -1.36
CA ASN A 286 37.92 20.77 -0.56
C ASN A 286 38.03 21.52 0.78
N GLY A 287 37.95 22.85 0.76
CA GLY A 287 38.07 23.67 1.96
C GLY A 287 36.94 23.40 3.00
N ILE A 288 35.68 23.23 2.54
CA ILE A 288 34.58 22.86 3.44
C ILE A 288 34.72 21.41 3.89
N SER A 289 35.14 20.50 3.02
CA SER A 289 35.37 19.09 3.37
C SER A 289 36.42 18.96 4.47
N ASP A 290 37.53 19.70 4.39
CA ASP A 290 38.57 19.75 5.42
C ASP A 290 38.05 20.36 6.72
N TYR A 291 37.25 21.42 6.62
CA TYR A 291 36.58 22.02 7.77
C TYR A 291 35.70 21.01 8.51
N LEU A 292 34.86 20.25 7.80
CA LEU A 292 33.95 19.28 8.38
C LEU A 292 34.64 18.07 9.02
N GLN A 293 35.90 17.79 8.66
CA GLN A 293 36.72 16.71 9.24
C GLN A 293 37.38 17.11 10.56
N ASN A 294 37.34 18.40 10.98
CA ASN A 294 37.92 18.83 12.26
C ASN A 294 37.15 18.18 13.45
N GLU A 295 37.90 17.75 14.46
CA GLU A 295 37.33 17.12 15.66
C GLU A 295 36.47 18.07 16.51
N HIS A 296 36.80 19.37 16.53
CA HIS A 296 36.11 20.39 17.30
C HIS A 296 35.56 21.49 16.40
N LEU A 297 34.23 21.55 16.27
CA LEU A 297 33.50 22.58 15.51
C LEU A 297 32.50 23.27 16.44
N TYR A 298 32.70 24.58 16.66
CA TYR A 298 31.84 25.39 17.55
C TYR A 298 30.50 25.76 16.88
N ALA A 299 30.48 25.85 15.55
CA ALA A 299 29.28 26.16 14.80
C ALA A 299 28.24 25.03 14.83
N LEU A 300 28.65 23.77 15.04
CA LEU A 300 27.78 22.63 15.00
C LEU A 300 27.37 22.14 16.41
N PRO A 301 26.08 21.91 16.71
CA PRO A 301 25.62 21.30 17.96
C PRO A 301 26.19 19.88 18.10
N GLU A 302 26.76 19.52 19.25
CA GLU A 302 27.33 18.17 19.46
C GLU A 302 26.33 17.05 19.31
N SER A 303 25.11 17.23 19.80
CA SER A 303 24.05 16.22 19.75
C SER A 303 23.60 15.85 18.34
N GLN A 304 23.74 16.77 17.37
CA GLN A 304 23.29 16.59 15.98
C GLN A 304 24.43 16.69 14.96
N ARG A 305 25.68 16.69 15.41
CA ARG A 305 26.86 16.95 14.57
C ARG A 305 26.91 16.05 13.33
N ASN A 306 26.79 14.75 13.51
CA ASN A 306 26.90 13.78 12.41
C ASN A 306 25.82 14.00 11.35
N LEU A 307 24.59 14.30 11.78
CA LEU A 307 23.48 14.58 10.91
C LEU A 307 23.72 15.87 10.10
N ILE A 308 24.09 16.93 10.79
CA ILE A 308 24.33 18.23 10.16
C ILE A 308 25.52 18.16 9.19
N THR A 309 26.58 17.44 9.53
CA THR A 309 27.72 17.20 8.64
C THR A 309 27.30 16.48 7.35
N MET A 310 26.43 15.46 7.47
CA MET A 310 25.88 14.75 6.30
C MET A 310 25.07 15.70 5.40
N VAL A 311 24.19 16.53 5.99
CA VAL A 311 23.40 17.52 5.25
C VAL A 311 24.31 18.54 4.55
N LEU A 312 25.32 19.07 5.25
CA LEU A 312 26.26 20.03 4.66
C LEU A 312 27.03 19.45 3.46
N ARG A 313 27.44 18.18 3.52
CA ARG A 313 28.08 17.50 2.38
C ARG A 313 27.16 17.36 1.19
N LYS A 314 25.89 17.00 1.41
CA LYS A 314 24.87 16.93 0.37
C LYS A 314 24.62 18.29 -0.30
N LEU A 315 24.46 19.34 0.51
CA LEU A 315 24.31 20.70 -0.01
C LEU A 315 25.52 21.17 -0.80
N LEU A 316 26.72 20.84 -0.35
CA LEU A 316 27.98 21.15 -1.04
C LEU A 316 28.08 20.43 -2.40
N ALA A 317 27.62 19.17 -2.47
CA ALA A 317 27.55 18.41 -3.72
C ALA A 317 26.42 18.87 -4.66
N SER A 318 25.42 19.57 -4.12
CA SER A 318 24.29 20.11 -4.90
C SER A 318 24.70 21.36 -5.68
N SER A 319 25.05 22.43 -5.00
CA SER A 319 25.50 23.68 -5.62
C SER A 319 26.20 24.62 -4.65
N SER A 320 27.05 25.53 -5.17
CA SER A 320 27.64 26.63 -4.39
C SER A 320 26.56 27.54 -3.78
N PHE A 321 25.41 27.68 -4.41
CA PHE A 321 24.28 28.47 -3.93
C PHE A 321 23.60 27.82 -2.71
N ALA A 322 23.45 26.48 -2.71
CA ALA A 322 22.88 25.76 -1.60
C ALA A 322 23.70 25.89 -0.32
N ILE A 323 25.02 25.68 -0.42
CA ILE A 323 25.92 25.73 0.73
C ILE A 323 26.12 27.16 1.26
N SER A 324 26.11 28.18 0.37
CA SER A 324 26.31 29.59 0.75
C SER A 324 25.38 30.04 1.87
N GLY A 325 24.10 29.78 1.79
CA GLY A 325 23.15 30.19 2.81
C GLY A 325 23.29 29.43 4.13
N THR A 326 23.70 28.16 4.06
CA THR A 326 23.96 27.40 5.29
C THR A 326 25.23 27.91 5.97
N LEU A 327 26.26 28.32 5.21
CA LEU A 327 27.42 29.00 5.78
C LEU A 327 27.05 30.30 6.47
N ASP A 328 26.12 31.09 5.90
CA ASP A 328 25.62 32.31 6.56
C ASP A 328 24.92 31.99 7.89
N SER A 329 24.15 30.89 7.97
CA SER A 329 23.51 30.43 9.21
C SER A 329 24.54 30.00 10.27
N LEU A 330 25.61 29.28 9.87
CA LEU A 330 26.71 28.90 10.75
C LEU A 330 27.47 30.15 11.29
N ILE A 331 27.76 31.09 10.41
CA ILE A 331 28.38 32.38 10.78
C ILE A 331 27.54 33.12 11.80
N ALA A 332 26.23 33.28 11.55
CA ALA A 332 25.33 33.95 12.47
C ALA A 332 25.26 33.26 13.85
N ARG A 333 25.33 31.91 13.88
CA ARG A 333 25.41 31.16 15.14
C ARG A 333 26.70 31.45 15.88
N LEU A 334 27.86 31.45 15.23
CA LEU A 334 29.15 31.78 15.88
C LEU A 334 29.19 33.22 16.41
N GLU A 335 28.62 34.16 15.65
CA GLU A 335 28.49 35.55 16.12
C GLU A 335 27.63 35.69 17.37
N CYS A 336 26.55 34.92 17.46
CA CYS A 336 25.71 34.83 18.63
C CYS A 336 26.44 34.20 19.83
N LEU A 337 27.21 33.13 19.60
CA LEU A 337 28.05 32.50 20.63
C LEU A 337 29.10 33.48 21.19
N LEU A 338 29.72 34.31 20.35
CA LEU A 338 30.64 35.37 20.77
C LEU A 338 29.96 36.44 21.63
N LYS A 339 28.66 36.70 21.40
CA LYS A 339 27.84 37.64 22.20
C LYS A 339 27.23 36.97 23.43
N GLY A 340 27.45 35.69 23.64
CA GLY A 340 27.08 34.97 24.87
C GLY A 340 25.70 34.29 24.88
N TYR A 341 25.02 34.14 23.73
CA TYR A 341 23.75 33.43 23.62
C TYR A 341 23.80 32.41 22.48
N GLU A 342 23.00 31.34 22.57
CA GLU A 342 22.87 30.34 21.54
C GLU A 342 21.78 30.69 20.54
N LYS A 343 21.98 30.35 19.28
CA LYS A 343 21.01 30.46 18.20
C LYS A 343 20.90 29.10 17.50
N ASP A 344 19.67 28.69 17.24
CA ASP A 344 19.42 27.47 16.47
C ASP A 344 19.88 27.60 15.02
N LEU A 345 20.30 26.46 14.43
CA LEU A 345 20.74 26.42 13.05
C LEU A 345 19.51 26.36 12.14
N ASP A 346 19.45 27.25 11.14
CA ASP A 346 18.41 27.21 10.13
C ASP A 346 18.81 26.31 8.97
N LEU A 347 18.17 25.17 8.87
CA LEU A 347 18.32 24.18 7.80
C LEU A 347 17.00 23.98 7.02
N SER A 348 16.12 24.97 7.05
CA SER A 348 14.80 24.91 6.38
C SER A 348 14.87 24.77 4.85
N ASP A 349 16.04 25.01 4.25
CA ASP A 349 16.31 24.81 2.84
C ASP A 349 16.44 23.33 2.44
N PHE A 350 16.61 22.43 3.43
CA PHE A 350 16.71 20.99 3.24
C PHE A 350 15.44 20.31 3.75
N ASP A 351 14.56 19.91 2.83
CA ASP A 351 13.22 19.39 3.16
C ASP A 351 13.24 18.12 4.01
N LEU A 352 14.31 17.32 3.95
CA LEU A 352 14.44 16.04 4.67
C LEU A 352 14.95 16.15 6.10
N PHE A 353 15.32 17.34 6.57
CA PHE A 353 15.92 17.49 7.90
C PHE A 353 15.01 16.99 9.03
N SER A 354 13.72 17.25 8.92
CA SER A 354 12.72 16.76 9.88
C SER A 354 12.60 15.22 9.90
N GLU A 355 12.69 14.58 8.74
CA GLU A 355 12.63 13.11 8.63
C GLU A 355 13.86 12.46 9.27
N TYR A 356 15.06 13.01 9.02
CA TYR A 356 16.29 12.51 9.66
C TYR A 356 16.32 12.73 11.18
N THR A 357 15.69 13.79 11.70
CA THR A 357 15.59 14.02 13.15
C THR A 357 14.59 13.07 13.79
N GLU A 358 13.45 12.81 13.18
CA GLU A 358 12.44 11.87 13.67
C GLU A 358 12.98 10.43 13.77
N GLU A 359 13.75 9.96 12.78
CA GLU A 359 14.37 8.62 12.79
C GLU A 359 15.51 8.50 13.84
N ASN A 360 16.22 9.58 14.13
CA ASN A 360 17.26 9.57 15.18
C ASN A 360 16.66 9.50 16.59
N ASP A 361 15.51 10.13 16.82
CA ASP A 361 14.82 10.09 18.12
C ASP A 361 14.22 8.69 18.40
N GLU A 362 13.84 7.92 17.35
CA GLU A 362 13.35 6.54 17.51
C GLU A 362 14.47 5.56 17.92
N ASN A 363 15.73 5.83 17.58
CA ASN A 363 16.88 4.96 17.84
C ASN A 363 17.73 5.35 19.06
N SER A 364 17.46 6.49 19.67
CA SER A 364 18.17 6.93 20.88
C SER A 364 17.56 6.29 22.13
N PRO A 365 18.35 5.58 22.97
CA PRO A 365 17.86 5.21 24.28
C PRO A 365 17.52 6.51 25.03
N THR A 366 16.34 6.56 25.66
CA THR A 366 15.90 7.68 26.50
C THR A 366 16.93 7.93 27.59
N ASN A 367 17.91 8.75 27.28
CA ASN A 367 18.78 9.31 28.30
C ASN A 367 18.05 10.47 28.95
N ASN A 368 17.75 10.27 30.23
CA ASN A 368 17.31 11.29 31.15
C ASN A 368 18.04 12.64 30.89
N HIS A 369 17.26 13.68 30.72
CA HIS A 369 17.71 15.07 30.85
C HIS A 369 18.30 15.29 32.24
N ASN A 370 19.53 14.91 32.42
CA ASN A 370 20.45 15.49 33.38
C ASN A 370 21.66 15.95 32.58
N ASP A 371 21.55 17.10 31.95
CA ASP A 371 22.67 17.83 31.38
C ASP A 371 23.47 18.47 32.53
N PRO A 372 24.63 17.93 32.86
CA PRO A 372 25.54 18.69 33.69
C PRO A 372 26.04 19.84 32.83
N ARG A 373 25.54 21.03 33.03
CA ARG A 373 26.16 22.29 32.55
C ARG A 373 27.62 22.32 32.98
N ALA A 374 28.46 21.58 32.24
CA ALA A 374 29.89 21.78 32.33
C ALA A 374 30.18 23.19 31.84
N GLU A 375 30.64 24.06 32.73
CA GLU A 375 31.22 25.32 32.39
C GLU A 375 32.39 25.08 31.44
N ARG A 376 32.10 25.09 30.12
CA ARG A 376 33.15 25.13 29.11
C ARG A 376 33.77 26.53 29.24
N LYS A 377 35.06 26.58 29.53
CA LYS A 377 35.87 27.79 29.27
C LYS A 377 35.60 28.16 27.81
N LYS A 378 34.90 29.25 27.57
CA LYS A 378 34.59 29.73 26.22
C LYS A 378 35.91 29.98 25.49
N ASP A 379 36.28 29.17 24.54
CA ASP A 379 37.44 29.38 23.70
C ASP A 379 37.09 30.42 22.62
N TYR A 380 37.11 31.66 23.01
CA TYR A 380 36.83 32.81 22.13
C TYR A 380 37.79 32.85 20.92
N ILE A 381 39.04 32.40 21.09
CA ILE A 381 40.04 32.40 20.05
C ILE A 381 39.70 31.32 19.00
N GLY A 382 39.27 30.14 19.44
CA GLY A 382 38.83 29.07 18.54
C GLY A 382 37.60 29.48 17.74
N ILE A 383 36.59 30.06 18.41
CA ILE A 383 35.37 30.57 17.77
C ILE A 383 35.68 31.65 16.73
N GLN A 384 36.58 32.61 17.04
CA GLN A 384 36.97 33.67 16.10
C GLN A 384 37.70 33.12 14.87
N LYS A 385 38.59 32.14 15.05
CA LYS A 385 39.25 31.47 13.92
C LYS A 385 38.28 30.73 13.02
N GLU A 386 37.35 29.98 13.59
CA GLU A 386 36.31 29.28 12.84
C GLU A 386 35.41 30.26 12.09
N LEU A 387 35.02 31.37 12.74
CA LEU A 387 34.23 32.42 12.12
C LEU A 387 34.95 33.02 10.89
N ALA A 388 36.23 33.38 11.02
CA ALA A 388 37.00 33.95 9.91
C ALA A 388 37.13 32.94 8.74
N LEU A 389 37.31 31.66 9.06
CA LEU A 389 37.39 30.59 8.06
C LEU A 389 36.04 30.44 7.31
N LEU A 390 34.94 30.35 8.00
CA LEU A 390 33.61 30.25 7.39
C LEU A 390 33.24 31.48 6.58
N GLN A 391 33.59 32.68 7.04
CA GLN A 391 33.42 33.93 6.27
C GLN A 391 34.18 33.90 4.96
N ARG A 392 35.40 33.38 4.97
CA ARG A 392 36.19 33.19 3.74
C ARG A 392 35.49 32.26 2.74
N TYR A 393 34.98 31.12 3.21
CA TYR A 393 34.25 30.17 2.37
C TYR A 393 32.91 30.71 1.90
N ALA A 394 32.19 31.44 2.73
CA ALA A 394 30.94 32.09 2.34
C ALA A 394 31.17 33.14 1.23
N ASN A 395 32.26 33.92 1.33
CA ASN A 395 32.61 34.88 0.30
C ASN A 395 33.04 34.21 -1.02
N LEU A 396 33.80 33.09 -0.94
CA LEU A 396 34.13 32.27 -2.10
C LEU A 396 32.88 31.70 -2.77
N ALA A 397 31.95 31.13 -1.97
CA ALA A 397 30.70 30.58 -2.48
C ALA A 397 29.83 31.63 -3.19
N LYS A 398 29.78 32.86 -2.61
CA LYS A 398 29.03 34.00 -3.22
C LYS A 398 29.70 34.55 -4.47
N GLY A 399 31.01 34.36 -4.61
CA GLY A 399 31.78 34.75 -5.81
C GLY A 399 31.53 33.84 -7.02
N ILE A 400 31.07 32.61 -6.80
CA ILE A 400 30.77 31.63 -7.86
C ILE A 400 29.41 31.98 -8.47
N THR A 401 29.41 32.53 -9.69
CA THR A 401 28.21 32.96 -10.39
C THR A 401 27.61 31.91 -11.34
N SER A 402 28.44 30.95 -11.79
CA SER A 402 28.01 29.83 -12.61
C SER A 402 28.55 28.52 -12.03
N ASN A 403 27.76 27.48 -12.14
CA ASN A 403 28.07 26.16 -11.58
C ASN A 403 28.26 25.18 -12.74
N ALA A 404 29.42 24.54 -12.83
CA ALA A 404 29.74 23.60 -13.91
C ALA A 404 28.71 22.50 -14.08
N LYS A 405 28.13 22.00 -12.98
CA LYS A 405 27.03 21.02 -12.97
C LYS A 405 25.76 21.59 -13.62
N GLY A 406 25.43 22.87 -13.36
CA GLY A 406 24.28 23.55 -13.97
C GLY A 406 24.46 23.75 -15.48
N ASP A 407 25.66 24.15 -15.94
CA ASP A 407 25.92 24.32 -17.36
C ASP A 407 25.79 22.99 -18.11
N ASN A 408 26.27 21.91 -17.52
CA ASN A 408 26.10 20.55 -18.09
C ASN A 408 24.62 20.05 -18.07
N LEU A 409 23.73 20.62 -17.24
CA LEU A 409 22.31 20.28 -17.26
C LEU A 409 21.66 20.66 -18.60
N LEU A 410 22.04 21.77 -19.21
CA LEU A 410 21.50 22.19 -20.50
C LEU A 410 21.80 21.16 -21.60
N THR A 411 23.03 20.65 -21.63
CA THR A 411 23.46 19.60 -22.56
C THR A 411 22.71 18.29 -22.29
N ALA A 412 22.59 17.90 -21.03
CA ALA A 412 21.89 16.69 -20.61
C ALA A 412 20.39 16.71 -20.98
N LEU A 413 19.73 17.87 -20.81
CA LEU A 413 18.33 18.04 -21.20
C LEU A 413 18.17 17.96 -22.72
N GLN A 414 19.06 18.55 -23.50
CA GLN A 414 19.03 18.46 -24.96
C GLN A 414 19.17 17.01 -25.44
N GLN A 415 20.10 16.26 -24.87
CA GLN A 415 20.27 14.83 -25.16
C GLN A 415 19.04 14.01 -24.75
N GLY A 416 18.51 14.25 -23.56
CA GLY A 416 17.31 13.59 -23.05
C GLY A 416 16.08 13.86 -23.93
N PHE A 417 15.84 15.12 -24.31
CA PHE A 417 14.73 15.49 -25.20
C PHE A 417 14.91 14.94 -26.62
N GLY A 418 16.16 14.87 -27.13
CA GLY A 418 16.46 14.21 -28.38
C GLY A 418 16.09 12.72 -28.32
N LYS A 419 16.52 12.03 -27.26
CA LYS A 419 16.24 10.60 -27.09
C LYS A 419 14.76 10.30 -26.96
N ILE A 420 14.03 11.09 -26.19
CA ILE A 420 12.57 10.92 -26.04
C ILE A 420 11.82 11.25 -27.34
N ALA A 421 12.29 12.21 -28.15
CA ALA A 421 11.70 12.49 -29.45
C ALA A 421 11.83 11.29 -30.41
N GLU A 422 12.99 10.59 -30.39
CA GLU A 422 13.20 9.36 -31.15
C GLU A 422 12.22 8.24 -30.71
N LEU A 423 11.91 8.19 -29.43
CA LEU A 423 10.98 7.21 -28.82
C LEU A 423 9.49 7.60 -28.96
N GLY A 424 9.18 8.75 -29.56
CA GLY A 424 7.80 9.24 -29.76
C GLY A 424 7.16 9.82 -28.50
N GLY A 425 7.95 10.14 -27.47
CA GLY A 425 7.47 10.66 -26.19
C GLY A 425 7.35 12.19 -26.16
N GLN A 426 6.71 12.71 -25.14
CA GLN A 426 6.56 14.16 -24.90
C GLN A 426 7.88 14.75 -24.36
N LYS A 427 8.23 15.97 -24.81
CA LYS A 427 9.40 16.71 -24.29
C LYS A 427 9.10 17.29 -22.90
N LYS A 428 9.03 16.41 -21.91
CA LYS A 428 8.82 16.75 -20.50
C LYS A 428 9.90 16.10 -19.65
N ALA A 429 10.48 16.88 -18.72
CA ALA A 429 11.51 16.40 -17.81
C ALA A 429 11.19 16.79 -16.37
N VAL A 430 11.40 15.86 -15.43
CA VAL A 430 11.41 16.15 -14.01
C VAL A 430 12.84 16.18 -13.50
N ILE A 431 13.22 17.24 -12.79
CA ILE A 431 14.55 17.46 -12.22
C ILE A 431 14.42 17.39 -10.72
N PHE A 432 15.15 16.47 -10.08
CA PHE A 432 15.19 16.34 -8.64
C PHE A 432 16.46 16.97 -8.06
N THR A 433 16.29 17.83 -7.05
CA THR A 433 17.35 18.44 -6.25
C THR A 433 17.04 18.32 -4.77
N GLU A 434 18.05 18.36 -3.89
CA GLU A 434 17.86 18.28 -2.45
C GLU A 434 17.67 19.66 -1.79
N SER A 435 17.93 20.78 -2.50
CA SER A 435 17.91 22.14 -1.96
C SER A 435 16.96 23.08 -2.71
N LYS A 436 16.18 23.87 -1.98
CA LYS A 436 15.35 24.94 -2.53
C LYS A 436 16.19 26.03 -3.22
N ARG A 437 17.36 26.36 -2.70
CA ARG A 437 18.27 27.35 -3.32
C ARG A 437 18.84 26.83 -4.64
N THR A 438 19.13 25.53 -4.73
CA THR A 438 19.48 24.92 -6.02
C THR A 438 18.29 24.95 -6.97
N GLN A 439 17.06 24.74 -6.47
CA GLN A 439 15.83 24.85 -7.27
C GLN A 439 15.71 26.26 -7.89
N ASP A 440 15.91 27.31 -7.09
CA ASP A 440 15.87 28.70 -7.56
C ASP A 440 16.98 29.02 -8.56
N TYR A 441 18.19 28.52 -8.31
CA TYR A 441 19.29 28.65 -9.24
C TYR A 441 18.99 27.99 -10.61
N LEU A 442 18.52 26.76 -10.60
CA LEU A 442 18.15 26.01 -11.81
C LEU A 442 17.01 26.70 -12.58
N PHE A 443 16.06 27.28 -11.88
CA PHE A 443 15.00 28.05 -12.50
C PHE A 443 15.54 29.25 -13.28
N ASN A 444 16.41 30.04 -12.64
CA ASN A 444 17.05 31.19 -13.29
C ASN A 444 17.90 30.75 -14.48
N LEU A 445 18.70 29.69 -14.32
CA LEU A 445 19.54 29.16 -15.39
C LEU A 445 18.70 28.72 -16.60
N LEU A 446 17.65 27.94 -16.37
CA LEU A 446 16.81 27.41 -17.44
C LEU A 446 15.94 28.51 -18.09
N SER A 447 15.43 29.46 -17.31
CA SER A 447 14.65 30.59 -17.84
C SER A 447 15.49 31.43 -18.81
N HIS A 448 16.74 31.73 -18.48
CA HIS A 448 17.65 32.47 -19.39
C HIS A 448 18.08 31.67 -20.65
N ASN A 449 17.87 30.34 -20.63
CA ASN A 449 18.23 29.43 -21.72
C ASN A 449 17.02 28.87 -22.50
N GLY A 450 15.94 29.67 -22.61
CA GLY A 450 14.80 29.40 -23.51
C GLY A 450 13.65 28.60 -22.93
N TYR A 451 13.64 28.36 -21.62
CA TYR A 451 12.54 27.68 -20.92
C TYR A 451 11.67 28.62 -20.08
N GLU A 452 11.78 29.95 -20.30
CA GLU A 452 10.94 30.93 -19.62
C GLU A 452 9.43 30.62 -19.81
N GLY A 453 8.68 30.64 -18.74
CA GLY A 453 7.24 30.29 -18.74
C GLY A 453 6.92 28.80 -18.91
N LYS A 454 7.93 27.91 -19.02
CA LYS A 454 7.78 26.46 -19.21
C LYS A 454 8.25 25.64 -18.01
N ILE A 455 8.53 26.29 -16.89
CA ILE A 455 9.09 25.66 -15.69
C ILE A 455 8.08 25.79 -14.54
N VAL A 456 7.86 24.71 -13.82
CA VAL A 456 7.09 24.70 -12.58
C VAL A 456 7.91 24.16 -11.43
N PHE A 457 7.60 24.61 -10.20
CA PHE A 457 8.22 24.14 -8.97
C PHE A 457 7.35 23.16 -8.23
N LEU A 458 7.99 22.22 -7.54
CA LEU A 458 7.33 21.38 -6.57
C LEU A 458 8.25 21.12 -5.36
N ASN A 459 7.89 21.67 -4.22
CA ASN A 459 8.61 21.51 -2.95
C ASN A 459 7.63 21.30 -1.78
N GLY A 460 8.15 21.14 -0.57
CA GLY A 460 7.33 20.87 0.62
C GLY A 460 6.31 21.95 0.93
N VAL A 461 6.59 23.22 0.60
CA VAL A 461 5.77 24.39 0.99
C VAL A 461 4.99 24.98 -0.18
N ASN A 462 5.54 25.01 -1.38
CA ASN A 462 4.97 25.58 -2.62
C ASN A 462 4.40 27.01 -2.43
N ASN A 463 5.19 27.89 -1.84
CA ASN A 463 4.75 29.24 -1.45
C ASN A 463 5.30 30.35 -2.38
N ASP A 464 6.01 29.97 -3.45
CA ASP A 464 6.53 30.88 -4.45
C ASP A 464 5.41 31.57 -5.25
N SER A 465 5.75 32.64 -5.98
CA SER A 465 4.80 33.45 -6.76
C SER A 465 4.16 32.65 -7.90
N ILE A 466 4.95 31.80 -8.57
CA ILE A 466 4.53 31.00 -9.71
C ILE A 466 3.50 29.94 -9.26
N SER A 467 3.81 29.18 -8.19
CA SER A 467 2.90 28.21 -7.61
C SER A 467 1.58 28.83 -7.16
N LYS A 468 1.61 30.05 -6.58
CA LYS A 468 0.39 30.78 -6.19
C LYS A 468 -0.45 31.19 -7.39
N GLU A 469 0.18 31.65 -8.45
CA GLU A 469 -0.53 32.05 -9.67
C GLU A 469 -1.17 30.83 -10.36
N ILE A 470 -0.44 29.73 -10.51
CA ILE A 470 -0.92 28.46 -11.05
C ILE A 470 -2.13 27.99 -10.22
N TYR A 471 -2.01 28.01 -8.89
CA TYR A 471 -3.10 27.61 -8.01
C TYR A 471 -4.35 28.52 -8.18
N SER A 472 -4.15 29.81 -8.31
CA SER A 472 -5.28 30.75 -8.52
C SER A 472 -6.01 30.48 -9.82
N ARG A 473 -5.28 30.21 -10.93
CA ARG A 473 -5.85 29.84 -12.24
C ARG A 473 -6.57 28.49 -12.15
N TRP A 474 -5.94 27.51 -11.53
CA TRP A 474 -6.48 26.17 -11.34
C TRP A 474 -7.77 26.20 -10.51
N LYS A 475 -7.79 26.94 -9.40
CA LYS A 475 -8.98 27.08 -8.55
C LYS A 475 -10.17 27.68 -9.29
N LYS A 476 -9.94 28.65 -10.18
CA LYS A 476 -11.01 29.22 -11.02
C LYS A 476 -11.54 28.21 -12.04
N ARG A 477 -10.65 27.39 -12.62
CA ARG A 477 -10.99 26.35 -13.61
C ARG A 477 -11.84 25.24 -12.98
N HIS A 478 -11.51 24.84 -11.77
CA HIS A 478 -12.13 23.71 -11.07
C HIS A 478 -13.17 24.12 -10.00
N ALA A 479 -13.68 25.35 -10.05
CA ALA A 479 -14.61 25.86 -9.03
C ALA A 479 -15.91 25.05 -8.89
N ASN A 480 -16.36 24.37 -9.96
CA ASN A 480 -17.66 23.71 -10.03
C ASN A 480 -17.59 22.19 -10.31
N ASP A 481 -16.42 21.59 -10.41
CA ASP A 481 -16.26 20.17 -10.80
C ASP A 481 -15.94 19.22 -9.64
N GLY A 482 -15.85 19.74 -8.42
CA GLY A 482 -15.56 18.95 -7.22
C GLY A 482 -14.10 18.54 -7.04
N THR A 483 -13.20 18.99 -7.93
CA THR A 483 -11.75 18.67 -7.87
C THR A 483 -11.05 19.35 -6.69
N ILE A 484 -11.56 20.51 -6.23
CA ILE A 484 -10.99 21.25 -5.11
C ILE A 484 -11.19 20.48 -3.81
N SER A 485 -10.07 20.03 -3.20
CA SER A 485 -10.09 19.17 -2.02
C SER A 485 -10.38 19.93 -0.71
N GLY A 486 -10.19 21.24 -0.70
CA GLY A 486 -10.25 22.09 0.50
C GLY A 486 -8.94 22.10 1.29
N SER A 487 -7.94 21.27 0.96
CA SER A 487 -6.60 21.33 1.49
C SER A 487 -5.70 22.12 0.55
N ARG A 488 -5.32 23.31 0.95
CA ARG A 488 -4.49 24.21 0.11
C ARG A 488 -3.21 23.54 -0.40
N THR A 489 -2.53 22.77 0.45
CA THR A 489 -1.26 22.09 0.09
C THR A 489 -1.46 21.04 -1.00
N ALA A 490 -2.56 20.28 -0.91
CA ALA A 490 -2.89 19.27 -1.91
C ALA A 490 -3.35 19.88 -3.22
N ASP A 491 -4.24 20.88 -3.13
CA ASP A 491 -4.77 21.58 -4.29
C ASP A 491 -3.65 22.28 -5.08
N ILE A 492 -2.65 22.87 -4.39
CA ILE A 492 -1.47 23.44 -5.04
C ILE A 492 -0.65 22.35 -5.74
N LYS A 493 -0.40 21.20 -5.09
CA LYS A 493 0.32 20.08 -5.74
C LYS A 493 -0.43 19.58 -6.98
N ALA A 494 -1.74 19.40 -6.90
CA ALA A 494 -2.57 19.01 -8.02
C ALA A 494 -2.51 20.03 -9.17
N ALA A 495 -2.61 21.32 -8.83
CA ALA A 495 -2.53 22.42 -9.80
C ALA A 495 -1.18 22.44 -10.54
N ILE A 496 -0.06 22.25 -9.81
CA ILE A 496 1.30 22.22 -10.39
C ILE A 496 1.46 21.00 -11.32
N VAL A 497 0.98 19.83 -10.90
CA VAL A 497 1.07 18.59 -11.72
C VAL A 497 0.22 18.74 -12.99
N GLU A 498 -0.97 19.35 -12.91
CA GLU A 498 -1.82 19.61 -14.07
C GLU A 498 -1.18 20.64 -15.02
N GLU A 499 -0.59 21.70 -14.49
CA GLU A 499 0.17 22.68 -15.30
C GLU A 499 1.38 22.02 -15.97
N PHE A 500 2.11 21.16 -15.27
CA PHE A 500 3.19 20.38 -15.86
C PHE A 500 2.71 19.42 -16.94
N LYS A 501 1.56 18.79 -16.74
CA LYS A 501 0.97 17.88 -17.74
C LYS A 501 0.57 18.60 -19.02
N ASN A 502 -0.02 19.79 -18.91
CA ASN A 502 -0.67 20.46 -20.02
C ASN A 502 0.22 21.52 -20.69
N GLU A 503 0.92 22.37 -19.92
CA GLU A 503 1.59 23.58 -20.39
C GLU A 503 3.11 23.53 -20.23
N ALA A 504 3.61 23.23 -19.02
CA ALA A 504 5.04 23.30 -18.74
C ALA A 504 5.81 22.09 -19.30
N SER A 505 7.11 22.31 -19.58
CA SER A 505 8.03 21.27 -20.10
C SER A 505 8.95 20.72 -19.03
N ILE A 506 9.23 21.50 -17.98
CA ILE A 506 10.19 21.15 -16.93
C ILE A 506 9.50 21.31 -15.56
N LEU A 507 9.60 20.29 -14.72
CA LEU A 507 9.26 20.35 -13.31
C LEU A 507 10.55 20.22 -12.51
N ILE A 508 10.85 21.22 -11.64
CA ILE A 508 11.98 21.15 -10.73
C ILE A 508 11.42 20.84 -9.34
N GLY A 509 11.74 19.67 -8.80
CA GLY A 509 11.22 19.18 -7.53
C GLY A 509 12.31 18.94 -6.50
N THR A 510 11.98 19.27 -5.22
CA THR A 510 12.76 18.76 -4.08
C THR A 510 12.30 17.34 -3.71
N GLU A 511 12.95 16.70 -2.73
CA GLU A 511 12.59 15.34 -2.32
C GLU A 511 11.12 15.22 -1.88
N ALA A 512 10.55 16.25 -1.27
CA ALA A 512 9.12 16.30 -0.95
C ALA A 512 8.20 16.19 -2.18
N ALA A 513 8.73 16.48 -3.39
CA ALA A 513 8.03 16.27 -4.65
C ALA A 513 8.08 14.82 -5.13
N SER A 514 9.04 14.02 -4.65
CA SER A 514 9.12 12.60 -5.02
C SER A 514 7.99 11.78 -4.41
N GLU A 515 7.23 12.32 -3.46
CA GLU A 515 6.18 11.63 -2.76
C GLU A 515 4.77 12.09 -3.18
N GLY A 516 3.89 11.12 -3.41
CA GLY A 516 2.45 11.36 -3.57
C GLY A 516 2.00 11.97 -4.90
N ILE A 517 2.84 12.01 -5.95
CA ILE A 517 2.47 12.51 -7.29
C ILE A 517 2.58 11.42 -8.35
N ASN A 518 1.79 11.58 -9.41
CA ASN A 518 1.81 10.70 -10.58
C ASN A 518 2.33 11.49 -11.80
N LEU A 519 3.48 11.08 -12.32
CA LEU A 519 4.14 11.70 -13.46
C LEU A 519 4.29 10.74 -14.66
N GLN A 520 3.39 9.78 -14.85
CA GLN A 520 3.45 8.78 -15.91
C GLN A 520 3.48 9.38 -17.33
N PHE A 521 3.03 10.62 -17.52
CA PHE A 521 3.11 11.33 -18.78
C PHE A 521 4.51 11.87 -19.10
N CYS A 522 5.42 11.85 -18.11
CA CYS A 522 6.81 12.27 -18.23
C CYS A 522 7.72 11.05 -18.35
N SER A 523 8.66 11.08 -19.29
CA SER A 523 9.59 9.97 -19.55
C SER A 523 11.07 10.36 -19.37
N ILE A 524 11.37 11.55 -18.82
CA ILE A 524 12.74 11.97 -18.47
C ILE A 524 12.79 12.30 -16.98
N ILE A 525 13.71 11.64 -16.31
CA ILE A 525 14.03 11.88 -14.90
C ILE A 525 15.49 12.35 -14.84
N VAL A 526 15.71 13.48 -14.20
CA VAL A 526 17.03 14.03 -13.97
C VAL A 526 17.31 14.04 -12.48
N ASN A 527 18.19 13.18 -12.02
CA ASN A 527 18.74 13.25 -10.67
C ASN A 527 19.88 14.28 -10.66
N TYR A 528 19.51 15.56 -10.57
CA TYR A 528 20.53 16.62 -10.45
C TYR A 528 21.36 16.38 -9.21
N ASP A 529 20.70 16.09 -8.08
CA ASP A 529 21.35 15.58 -6.89
C ASP A 529 21.03 14.08 -6.75
N LEU A 530 22.08 13.27 -6.81
CA LEU A 530 21.93 11.82 -6.67
C LEU A 530 21.76 11.46 -5.19
N PRO A 531 20.62 10.88 -4.79
CA PRO A 531 20.47 10.40 -3.42
C PRO A 531 21.45 9.27 -3.14
N TRP A 532 22.03 9.25 -1.96
CA TRP A 532 22.82 8.10 -1.53
C TRP A 532 21.95 6.90 -1.15
N ASN A 533 20.68 7.14 -0.84
CA ASN A 533 19.70 6.12 -0.52
C ASN A 533 19.11 5.48 -1.80
N PRO A 534 19.37 4.18 -2.06
CA PRO A 534 18.87 3.50 -3.25
C PRO A 534 17.35 3.41 -3.31
N GLN A 535 16.66 3.36 -2.17
CA GLN A 535 15.19 3.33 -2.11
C GLN A 535 14.58 4.64 -2.62
N ARG A 536 15.20 5.79 -2.33
CA ARG A 536 14.74 7.10 -2.82
C ARG A 536 14.89 7.21 -4.34
N ILE A 537 15.98 6.68 -4.88
CA ILE A 537 16.16 6.63 -6.33
C ILE A 537 15.03 5.83 -6.99
N GLU A 538 14.71 4.65 -6.45
CA GLU A 538 13.61 3.82 -6.96
C GLU A 538 12.25 4.52 -6.81
N GLN A 539 12.03 5.23 -5.71
CA GLN A 539 10.84 6.05 -5.52
C GLN A 539 10.73 7.18 -6.55
N ARG A 540 11.81 7.92 -6.83
CA ARG A 540 11.85 8.96 -7.87
C ARG A 540 11.55 8.37 -9.25
N ILE A 541 12.23 7.30 -9.63
CA ILE A 541 12.01 6.61 -10.91
C ILE A 541 10.57 6.08 -10.97
N GLY A 542 10.06 5.52 -9.89
CA GLY A 542 8.70 5.03 -9.78
C GLY A 542 7.61 6.10 -9.95
N ARG A 543 7.91 7.40 -9.97
CA ARG A 543 6.93 8.46 -10.30
C ARG A 543 6.57 8.49 -11.78
N CYS A 544 7.53 8.19 -12.64
CA CYS A 544 7.39 8.16 -14.10
C CYS A 544 7.28 6.72 -14.62
N HIS A 545 8.07 5.80 -14.09
CA HIS A 545 8.16 4.40 -14.51
C HIS A 545 7.18 3.52 -13.73
N ARG A 546 5.92 3.56 -14.11
CA ARG A 546 4.82 2.77 -13.52
C ARG A 546 4.02 2.06 -14.60
N TYR A 547 3.15 1.14 -14.16
CA TYR A 547 2.10 0.59 -15.04
C TYR A 547 1.35 1.70 -15.78
N GLY A 548 1.24 1.57 -17.11
CA GLY A 548 0.62 2.58 -17.97
C GLY A 548 1.58 3.60 -18.58
N GLN A 549 2.90 3.56 -18.26
CA GLN A 549 3.91 4.31 -19.00
C GLN A 549 4.01 3.75 -20.43
N LYS A 550 3.93 4.65 -21.42
CA LYS A 550 3.91 4.26 -22.84
C LYS A 550 5.29 4.20 -23.49
N ASN A 551 6.24 4.96 -22.96
CA ASN A 551 7.58 5.12 -23.52
C ASN A 551 8.64 4.69 -22.53
N ASP A 552 9.79 4.27 -23.02
CA ASP A 552 10.96 4.02 -22.18
C ASP A 552 11.33 5.29 -21.39
N VAL A 553 11.80 5.10 -20.17
CA VAL A 553 12.11 6.20 -19.25
C VAL A 553 13.61 6.46 -19.26
N VAL A 554 13.99 7.68 -19.62
CA VAL A 554 15.38 8.13 -19.61
C VAL A 554 15.71 8.66 -18.21
N VAL A 555 16.74 8.08 -17.59
CA VAL A 555 17.22 8.46 -16.25
C VAL A 555 18.59 9.09 -16.39
N ILE A 556 18.69 10.39 -16.13
CA ILE A 556 19.90 11.17 -16.24
C ILE A 556 20.49 11.38 -14.84
N ASN A 557 21.75 10.97 -14.65
CA ASN A 557 22.47 11.13 -13.39
C ASN A 557 23.72 11.98 -13.61
N PHE A 558 24.06 12.85 -12.63
CA PHE A 558 25.25 13.69 -12.67
C PHE A 558 26.37 13.08 -11.84
N LEU A 559 27.59 13.11 -12.37
CA LEU A 559 28.77 12.59 -11.70
C LEU A 559 29.92 13.61 -11.78
N ASN A 560 30.47 13.97 -10.62
CA ASN A 560 31.67 14.76 -10.51
C ASN A 560 32.90 13.85 -10.71
N ASN A 561 33.61 14.04 -11.84
CA ASN A 561 34.77 13.20 -12.19
C ASN A 561 35.95 13.35 -11.24
N LYS A 562 36.05 14.47 -10.51
CA LYS A 562 37.13 14.72 -9.56
C LYS A 562 36.82 14.20 -8.15
N ASN A 563 35.59 13.79 -7.88
CA ASN A 563 35.19 13.25 -6.60
C ASN A 563 35.18 11.71 -6.60
N ALA A 564 36.22 11.11 -6.04
CA ALA A 564 36.36 9.65 -5.97
C ALA A 564 35.23 8.99 -5.19
N ALA A 565 34.70 9.62 -4.13
CA ALA A 565 33.63 9.06 -3.32
C ALA A 565 32.28 9.09 -4.04
N ASP A 566 31.92 10.18 -4.73
CA ASP A 566 30.71 10.25 -5.55
C ASP A 566 30.74 9.20 -6.66
N LYS A 567 31.91 9.00 -7.28
CA LYS A 567 32.11 7.97 -8.28
C LYS A 567 31.83 6.56 -7.72
N ARG A 568 32.34 6.26 -6.53
CA ARG A 568 32.11 4.98 -5.88
C ARG A 568 30.68 4.77 -5.46
N VAL A 569 30.01 5.79 -4.94
CA VAL A 569 28.56 5.72 -4.66
C VAL A 569 27.77 5.43 -5.93
N TYR A 570 28.06 6.13 -7.02
CA TYR A 570 27.41 5.88 -8.31
C TYR A 570 27.66 4.45 -8.82
N GLU A 571 28.92 3.99 -8.82
CA GLU A 571 29.27 2.62 -9.23
C GLU A 571 28.53 1.56 -8.41
N LEU A 572 28.38 1.78 -7.11
CA LEU A 572 27.64 0.89 -6.23
C LEU A 572 26.14 0.87 -6.58
N LEU A 573 25.56 2.02 -6.81
CA LEU A 573 24.14 2.17 -7.17
C LEU A 573 23.85 1.58 -8.56
N ASP A 574 24.73 1.77 -9.53
CA ASP A 574 24.53 1.30 -10.90
C ASP A 574 24.88 -0.19 -11.06
N GLN A 575 26.09 -0.59 -10.62
CA GLN A 575 26.60 -1.94 -10.90
C GLN A 575 26.05 -3.00 -9.94
N LYS A 576 25.90 -2.66 -8.65
CA LYS A 576 25.42 -3.61 -7.63
C LYS A 576 23.91 -3.60 -7.49
N PHE A 577 23.32 -2.42 -7.43
CA PHE A 577 21.88 -2.29 -7.31
C PHE A 577 21.14 -2.25 -8.64
N LYS A 578 21.84 -2.09 -9.78
CA LYS A 578 21.25 -2.03 -11.14
C LYS A 578 20.03 -1.09 -11.23
N LEU A 579 20.08 0.04 -10.54
CA LEU A 579 18.93 0.93 -10.38
C LEU A 579 18.53 1.65 -11.66
N PHE A 580 19.48 1.92 -12.53
CA PHE A 580 19.29 2.86 -13.63
C PHE A 580 19.00 2.19 -14.97
N SER A 581 19.18 0.88 -15.10
CA SER A 581 19.05 0.16 -16.38
C SER A 581 18.10 -1.05 -16.29
N GLY A 582 17.54 -1.45 -17.44
CA GLY A 582 16.66 -2.60 -17.57
C GLY A 582 15.16 -2.30 -17.35
N VAL A 583 14.34 -3.34 -17.36
CA VAL A 583 12.87 -3.21 -17.19
C VAL A 583 12.49 -2.94 -15.73
N PHE A 584 13.21 -3.50 -14.80
CA PHE A 584 12.79 -3.53 -13.38
C PHE A 584 13.78 -2.85 -12.41
N GLY A 585 14.92 -2.36 -12.85
CA GLY A 585 15.93 -1.87 -11.90
C GLY A 585 16.35 -2.93 -10.90
N SER A 586 16.76 -2.52 -9.71
CA SER A 586 17.05 -3.45 -8.61
C SER A 586 15.76 -4.13 -8.12
N SER A 587 15.82 -5.44 -7.87
CA SER A 587 14.71 -6.11 -7.19
C SER A 587 14.54 -5.54 -5.78
N ASP A 588 13.29 -5.49 -5.29
CA ASP A 588 13.01 -5.13 -3.89
C ASP A 588 13.80 -5.99 -2.89
N GLU A 589 14.29 -7.14 -3.34
CA GLU A 589 15.16 -8.05 -2.59
C GLU A 589 16.53 -7.44 -2.28
N VAL A 590 17.14 -6.79 -3.26
CA VAL A 590 18.44 -6.15 -3.11
C VAL A 590 18.29 -4.86 -2.30
N LEU A 591 17.25 -4.06 -2.57
CA LEU A 591 16.94 -2.86 -1.80
C LEU A 591 16.57 -3.18 -0.34
N GLY A 592 15.89 -4.30 -0.11
CA GLY A 592 15.52 -4.76 1.22
C GLY A 592 16.68 -5.37 2.02
N SER A 593 17.80 -5.70 1.41
CA SER A 593 19.00 -6.21 2.12
C SER A 593 19.88 -5.08 2.69
N VAL A 594 19.68 -3.85 2.22
CA VAL A 594 20.32 -2.66 2.78
C VAL A 594 19.57 -2.30 4.07
N GLU A 595 20.29 -2.12 5.18
CA GLU A 595 19.78 -1.49 6.42
C GLU A 595 18.94 -0.25 6.06
N THR A 596 18.17 0.32 6.98
CA THR A 596 17.33 1.48 6.60
C THR A 596 18.13 2.39 5.67
N GLY A 597 17.51 2.91 4.60
CA GLY A 597 18.28 3.72 3.62
C GLY A 597 19.02 4.89 4.27
N VAL A 598 18.55 5.34 5.45
CA VAL A 598 19.22 6.35 6.30
C VAL A 598 20.47 5.79 6.97
N ASP A 599 20.47 4.55 7.43
CA ASP A 599 21.68 3.94 8.01
C ASP A 599 22.76 3.76 6.95
N PHE A 600 22.38 3.45 5.71
CA PHE A 600 23.30 3.39 4.58
C PHE A 600 23.89 4.77 4.27
N GLU A 601 23.08 5.84 4.27
CA GLU A 601 23.56 7.22 4.11
C GLU A 601 24.50 7.64 5.25
N LYS A 602 24.21 7.24 6.49
CA LYS A 602 25.10 7.49 7.65
C LYS A 602 26.45 6.78 7.49
N ARG A 603 26.46 5.55 6.97
CA ARG A 603 27.70 4.82 6.69
C ARG A 603 28.55 5.50 5.62
N ILE A 604 27.93 5.95 4.53
CA ILE A 604 28.60 6.75 3.50
C ILE A 604 29.17 8.04 4.12
N ALA A 605 28.37 8.77 4.91
CA ALA A 605 28.83 9.98 5.58
C ALA A 605 30.01 9.72 6.54
N ALA A 606 30.01 8.60 7.24
CA ALA A 606 31.10 8.19 8.13
C ALA A 606 32.40 7.90 7.36
N ILE A 607 32.34 7.28 6.15
CA ILE A 607 33.49 7.10 5.28
C ILE A 607 34.07 8.45 4.86
N TYR A 608 33.22 9.38 4.40
CA TYR A 608 33.65 10.74 4.08
C TYR A 608 34.27 11.50 5.27
N GLN A 609 33.86 11.21 6.50
CA GLN A 609 34.37 11.88 7.69
C GLN A 609 35.71 11.29 8.16
N LYS A 610 35.92 9.96 7.96
CA LYS A 610 37.09 9.21 8.44
C LYS A 610 38.27 9.30 7.47
N CYS A 611 38.00 9.25 6.15
CA CYS A 611 39.03 9.12 5.12
C CYS A 611 39.47 10.48 4.56
N LYS A 612 40.79 10.67 4.42
CA LYS A 612 41.43 11.90 3.90
C LYS A 612 41.99 11.74 2.48
N THR A 613 42.34 10.50 2.11
CA THR A 613 42.95 10.23 0.79
C THR A 613 42.01 9.42 -0.10
N GLN A 614 42.20 9.50 -1.41
CA GLN A 614 41.43 8.71 -2.37
C GLN A 614 41.62 7.21 -2.15
N GLU A 615 42.80 6.77 -1.74
CA GLU A 615 43.13 5.37 -1.48
C GLU A 615 42.37 4.85 -0.23
N GLU A 616 42.30 5.66 0.85
CA GLU A 616 41.51 5.33 2.04
C GLU A 616 40.01 5.24 1.73
N ILE A 617 39.48 6.20 0.97
CA ILE A 617 38.10 6.20 0.50
C ILE A 617 37.81 4.93 -0.29
N GLN A 618 38.69 4.57 -1.24
CA GLN A 618 38.51 3.37 -2.04
C GLN A 618 38.51 2.11 -1.19
N HIS A 619 39.43 2.00 -0.24
CA HIS A 619 39.54 0.85 0.65
C HIS A 619 38.29 0.69 1.54
N GLU A 620 37.80 1.77 2.15
CA GLU A 620 36.62 1.71 3.02
C GLU A 620 35.32 1.43 2.23
N PHE A 621 35.20 1.93 1.00
CA PHE A 621 34.09 1.55 0.12
C PHE A 621 34.17 0.09 -0.35
N ASP A 622 35.36 -0.44 -0.62
CA ASP A 622 35.57 -1.85 -0.95
C ASP A 622 35.21 -2.76 0.25
N GLU A 623 35.55 -2.36 1.48
CA GLU A 623 35.12 -3.06 2.70
C GLU A 623 33.61 -2.96 2.91
N LEU A 624 33.00 -1.78 2.76
CA LEU A 624 31.55 -1.60 2.78
C LEU A 624 30.87 -2.51 1.74
N GLN A 625 31.45 -2.61 0.54
CA GLN A 625 30.94 -3.47 -0.52
C GLN A 625 31.03 -4.96 -0.16
N LYS A 626 32.11 -5.40 0.48
CA LYS A 626 32.25 -6.77 0.96
C LYS A 626 31.27 -7.08 2.09
N GLU A 627 31.10 -6.16 3.03
CA GLU A 627 30.11 -6.29 4.10
C GLU A 627 28.68 -6.37 3.53
N LEU A 628 28.31 -5.49 2.62
CA LEU A 628 27.01 -5.53 1.95
C LEU A 628 26.82 -6.83 1.15
N ALA A 629 27.84 -7.29 0.44
CA ALA A 629 27.80 -8.57 -0.27
C ALA A 629 27.67 -9.77 0.68
N ALA A 630 28.26 -9.68 1.87
CA ALA A 630 28.10 -10.70 2.93
C ALA A 630 26.74 -10.59 3.64
N GLN A 631 26.21 -9.39 3.80
CA GLN A 631 24.90 -9.10 4.40
C GLN A 631 23.74 -9.32 3.44
N ILE A 632 23.93 -9.19 2.13
CA ILE A 632 23.08 -9.79 1.09
C ILE A 632 23.24 -11.30 1.27
N ASN A 633 22.79 -11.73 2.43
CA ASN A 633 22.94 -13.06 2.92
C ASN A 633 22.12 -13.92 1.97
N THR A 634 22.78 -14.62 1.06
CA THR A 634 22.16 -15.61 0.18
C THR A 634 21.17 -16.50 0.93
N LYS A 635 21.37 -16.68 2.23
CA LYS A 635 20.48 -17.41 3.13
C LYS A 635 19.16 -16.67 3.43
N ILE A 636 19.16 -15.33 3.60
CA ILE A 636 17.92 -14.57 3.85
C ILE A 636 17.14 -14.40 2.56
N VAL A 637 17.82 -14.14 1.44
CA VAL A 637 17.20 -14.09 0.12
C VAL A 637 16.58 -15.44 -0.23
N ALA A 638 17.34 -16.54 -0.07
CA ALA A 638 16.82 -17.90 -0.30
C ALA A 638 15.67 -18.26 0.67
N ALA A 639 15.73 -17.81 1.93
CA ALA A 639 14.65 -18.00 2.88
C ALA A 639 13.39 -17.22 2.48
N ARG A 640 13.53 -15.96 2.03
CA ARG A 640 12.43 -15.14 1.55
C ARG A 640 11.77 -15.78 0.33
N GLN A 641 12.56 -16.16 -0.68
CA GLN A 641 12.08 -16.86 -1.87
C GLN A 641 11.33 -18.14 -1.48
N SER A 642 11.93 -18.97 -0.65
CA SER A 642 11.31 -20.21 -0.22
C SER A 642 10.04 -20.03 0.63
N ILE A 643 9.93 -18.95 1.40
CA ILE A 643 8.81 -18.71 2.34
C ILE A 643 7.67 -17.95 1.68
N LEU A 644 7.97 -16.88 0.91
CA LEU A 644 6.99 -15.90 0.45
C LEU A 644 6.64 -16.02 -1.04
N GLU A 645 7.48 -16.67 -1.85
CA GLU A 645 7.30 -16.74 -3.29
C GLU A 645 6.72 -18.09 -3.72
N ASN A 646 5.78 -18.05 -4.66
CA ASN A 646 5.22 -19.24 -5.29
C ASN A 646 6.01 -19.58 -6.55
N PHE A 647 5.87 -20.83 -7.05
CA PHE A 647 6.43 -21.23 -8.35
C PHE A 647 5.75 -20.47 -9.49
N ASP A 648 6.53 -20.02 -10.46
CA ASP A 648 6.05 -19.16 -11.56
C ASP A 648 4.95 -19.82 -12.41
N GLU A 649 5.04 -21.13 -12.68
CA GLU A 649 4.02 -21.87 -13.45
C GLU A 649 2.65 -21.90 -12.75
N GLU A 650 2.60 -22.16 -11.43
CA GLU A 650 1.34 -22.17 -10.68
C GLU A 650 0.70 -20.79 -10.63
N VAL A 651 1.52 -19.74 -10.55
CA VAL A 651 1.06 -18.35 -10.55
C VAL A 651 0.49 -17.98 -11.92
N SER A 652 1.19 -18.29 -13.02
CA SER A 652 0.74 -17.97 -14.37
C SER A 652 -0.61 -18.63 -14.70
N ILE A 653 -0.77 -19.92 -14.40
CA ILE A 653 -2.04 -20.64 -14.61
C ILE A 653 -3.17 -19.98 -13.81
N ARG A 654 -2.94 -19.72 -12.51
CA ARG A 654 -3.93 -19.10 -11.64
C ARG A 654 -4.33 -17.70 -12.10
N LEU A 655 -3.38 -16.88 -12.56
CA LEU A 655 -3.65 -15.54 -13.08
C LEU A 655 -4.41 -15.58 -14.39
N SER A 656 -4.10 -16.54 -15.30
CA SER A 656 -4.84 -16.74 -16.54
C SER A 656 -6.30 -17.12 -16.26
N ASP A 657 -6.54 -18.04 -15.34
CA ASP A 657 -7.89 -18.45 -14.95
C ASP A 657 -8.63 -17.29 -14.25
N CYS A 658 -7.95 -16.56 -13.38
CA CYS A 658 -8.51 -15.38 -12.75
C CYS A 658 -8.94 -14.33 -13.79
N GLN A 659 -8.12 -14.07 -14.82
CA GLN A 659 -8.45 -13.13 -15.88
C GLN A 659 -9.72 -13.54 -16.65
N LYS A 660 -9.78 -14.81 -17.10
CA LYS A 660 -10.94 -15.34 -17.83
C LYS A 660 -12.22 -15.23 -17.01
N ASN A 661 -12.15 -15.65 -15.74
CA ASN A 661 -13.29 -15.62 -14.84
C ASN A 661 -13.72 -14.18 -14.51
N THR A 662 -12.77 -13.26 -14.35
CA THR A 662 -13.05 -11.84 -14.11
C THR A 662 -13.80 -11.22 -15.29
N ILE A 663 -13.33 -11.43 -16.52
CA ILE A 663 -13.99 -10.92 -17.73
C ILE A 663 -15.40 -11.51 -17.83
N SER A 664 -15.55 -12.84 -17.68
CA SER A 664 -16.84 -13.49 -17.73
C SER A 664 -17.83 -12.97 -16.70
N SER A 665 -17.38 -12.79 -15.46
CA SER A 665 -18.25 -12.31 -14.37
C SER A 665 -18.65 -10.83 -14.54
N LEU A 666 -17.73 -9.98 -15.04
CA LEU A 666 -18.03 -8.58 -15.35
C LEU A 666 -19.00 -8.45 -16.53
N ASP A 667 -18.82 -9.26 -17.58
CA ASP A 667 -19.73 -9.26 -18.73
C ASP A 667 -21.13 -9.74 -18.30
N THR A 668 -21.22 -10.78 -17.47
CA THR A 668 -22.49 -11.28 -16.92
C THR A 668 -23.18 -10.22 -16.05
N PHE A 669 -22.44 -9.56 -15.16
CA PHE A 669 -22.99 -8.51 -14.31
C PHE A 669 -23.48 -7.30 -15.14
N SER A 670 -22.70 -6.89 -16.13
CA SER A 670 -23.07 -5.83 -17.08
C SER A 670 -24.31 -6.19 -17.90
N GLN A 671 -24.46 -7.47 -18.27
CA GLN A 671 -25.68 -7.97 -18.94
C GLN A 671 -26.90 -7.86 -18.04
N TRP A 672 -26.82 -8.24 -16.76
CA TRP A 672 -27.93 -8.03 -15.82
C TRP A 672 -28.30 -6.56 -15.67
N MET A 673 -27.32 -5.67 -15.60
CA MET A 673 -27.59 -4.22 -15.57
C MET A 673 -28.25 -3.74 -16.89
N TYR A 674 -27.77 -4.27 -18.03
CA TYR A 674 -28.34 -3.94 -19.34
C TYR A 674 -29.83 -4.33 -19.41
N TYR A 675 -30.14 -5.60 -19.13
CA TYR A 675 -31.54 -6.07 -19.19
C TYR A 675 -32.43 -5.36 -18.17
N PHE A 676 -31.95 -5.19 -16.95
CA PHE A 676 -32.72 -4.46 -15.94
C PHE A 676 -33.04 -3.03 -16.39
N PHE A 677 -32.02 -2.31 -16.91
CA PHE A 677 -32.19 -0.94 -17.39
C PHE A 677 -33.16 -0.85 -18.57
N LEU A 678 -33.06 -1.78 -19.49
CA LEU A 678 -33.96 -1.89 -20.64
C LEU A 678 -35.40 -2.19 -20.24
N ILE A 679 -35.61 -3.14 -19.32
CA ILE A 679 -36.93 -3.61 -18.91
C ILE A 679 -37.63 -2.58 -18.03
N HIS A 680 -36.96 -2.12 -16.99
CA HIS A 680 -37.58 -1.21 -16.02
C HIS A 680 -37.72 0.22 -16.56
N GLY A 681 -36.83 0.64 -17.44
CA GLY A 681 -36.82 1.96 -18.05
C GLY A 681 -37.47 2.07 -19.43
N ALA A 682 -38.18 1.03 -19.89
CA ALA A 682 -38.65 0.83 -21.26
C ALA A 682 -39.19 2.08 -22.01
N GLU A 683 -39.95 2.95 -21.35
CA GLU A 683 -40.49 4.17 -21.95
C GLU A 683 -39.51 5.36 -22.00
N ARG A 684 -38.44 5.31 -21.21
CA ARG A 684 -37.46 6.39 -21.02
C ARG A 684 -36.05 6.04 -21.51
N VAL A 685 -35.85 4.80 -21.93
CA VAL A 685 -34.55 4.28 -22.31
C VAL A 685 -34.56 3.87 -23.78
N GLU A 686 -33.61 4.44 -24.54
CA GLU A 686 -33.34 4.06 -25.93
C GLU A 686 -31.98 3.37 -26.00
N PRO A 687 -31.92 2.05 -26.22
CA PRO A 687 -30.63 1.35 -26.37
C PRO A 687 -29.98 1.77 -27.70
N LEU A 688 -28.70 2.17 -27.64
CA LEU A 688 -27.86 2.48 -28.81
C LEU A 688 -27.06 1.24 -29.25
N ASP A 689 -26.53 0.53 -28.30
CA ASP A 689 -25.84 -0.74 -28.50
C ASP A 689 -25.98 -1.61 -27.23
N MET A 690 -25.15 -2.66 -27.10
CA MET A 690 -25.23 -3.62 -25.99
C MET A 690 -24.80 -3.06 -24.64
N TRP A 691 -24.12 -1.91 -24.61
CA TRP A 691 -23.58 -1.32 -23.38
C TRP A 691 -23.95 0.15 -23.22
N ARG A 692 -24.60 0.75 -24.22
CA ARG A 692 -24.81 2.19 -24.35
C ARG A 692 -26.28 2.54 -24.52
N PHE A 693 -26.76 3.53 -23.78
CA PHE A 693 -28.16 3.93 -23.78
C PHE A 693 -28.32 5.44 -23.76
N LYS A 694 -29.42 5.93 -24.38
CA LYS A 694 -29.97 7.24 -24.04
C LYS A 694 -31.02 7.08 -22.97
N TYR A 695 -30.96 7.91 -21.96
CA TYR A 695 -31.95 7.97 -20.89
C TYR A 695 -32.56 9.39 -20.83
N LYS A 696 -33.91 9.46 -20.94
CA LYS A 696 -34.67 10.69 -20.77
C LYS A 696 -35.09 10.81 -19.31
N SER A 697 -34.49 11.74 -18.58
CA SER A 697 -34.81 12.03 -17.17
C SER A 697 -36.24 12.63 -17.06
N PRO A 698 -36.87 12.56 -15.86
CA PRO A 698 -38.19 13.16 -15.62
C PRO A 698 -38.25 14.67 -15.89
N ASP A 699 -37.13 15.38 -15.77
CA ASP A 699 -36.97 16.82 -16.09
C ASP A 699 -36.88 17.12 -17.59
N GLY A 700 -36.98 16.09 -18.45
CA GLY A 700 -36.92 16.21 -19.90
C GLY A 700 -35.51 16.20 -20.49
N THR A 701 -34.44 16.18 -19.67
CA THR A 701 -33.06 16.09 -20.16
C THR A 701 -32.73 14.70 -20.65
N THR A 702 -32.06 14.61 -21.82
CA THR A 702 -31.60 13.33 -22.37
C THR A 702 -30.09 13.21 -22.13
N LYS A 703 -29.66 12.15 -21.50
CA LYS A 703 -28.25 11.84 -21.23
C LYS A 703 -27.89 10.47 -21.77
N THR A 704 -26.67 10.33 -22.29
CA THR A 704 -26.13 9.04 -22.75
C THR A 704 -25.32 8.39 -21.66
N TYR A 705 -25.62 7.13 -21.38
CA TYR A 705 -24.94 6.31 -20.39
C TYR A 705 -24.25 5.13 -21.06
N ASN A 706 -23.14 4.72 -20.50
CA ASN A 706 -22.39 3.53 -20.93
C ASN A 706 -22.01 2.67 -19.70
N LEU A 707 -22.11 1.35 -19.83
CA LEU A 707 -21.74 0.40 -18.78
C LEU A 707 -20.24 0.12 -18.73
N LYS A 708 -19.48 0.52 -19.75
CA LYS A 708 -18.01 0.34 -19.81
C LYS A 708 -17.33 1.69 -19.71
N TRP A 709 -16.57 1.89 -18.62
CA TRP A 709 -15.97 3.18 -18.30
C TRP A 709 -15.01 3.73 -19.37
N LYS A 710 -14.19 2.86 -20.02
CA LYS A 710 -13.26 3.28 -21.08
C LYS A 710 -14.00 3.82 -22.31
N GLU A 711 -15.04 3.12 -22.70
CA GLU A 711 -15.87 3.53 -23.82
C GLU A 711 -16.65 4.82 -23.48
N ALA A 712 -17.14 4.92 -22.23
CA ALA A 712 -17.80 6.12 -21.73
C ALA A 712 -16.86 7.34 -21.80
N GLU A 713 -15.63 7.22 -21.34
CA GLU A 713 -14.64 8.29 -21.37
C GLU A 713 -14.28 8.72 -22.80
N THR A 714 -14.10 7.74 -23.70
CA THR A 714 -13.78 8.02 -25.11
C THR A 714 -14.92 8.70 -25.87
N ALA A 715 -16.16 8.30 -25.56
CA ALA A 715 -17.36 8.84 -26.22
C ALA A 715 -17.95 10.09 -25.55
N GLY A 716 -17.45 10.50 -24.39
CA GLY A 716 -18.01 11.57 -23.58
C GLY A 716 -19.36 11.22 -22.94
N ASP A 717 -19.64 9.92 -22.76
CA ASP A 717 -20.85 9.41 -22.11
C ASP A 717 -20.69 9.37 -20.60
N ILE A 718 -21.80 9.23 -19.88
CA ILE A 718 -21.78 9.06 -18.43
C ILE A 718 -21.61 7.58 -18.11
N PHE A 719 -20.58 7.25 -17.33
CA PHE A 719 -20.40 5.88 -16.83
C PHE A 719 -21.52 5.49 -15.85
N LEU A 720 -22.34 4.49 -16.22
CA LEU A 720 -23.43 4.01 -15.38
C LEU A 720 -22.94 3.03 -14.33
N ARG A 721 -23.16 3.38 -13.07
CA ARG A 721 -22.81 2.55 -11.91
C ARG A 721 -24.05 2.11 -11.17
N LYS A 722 -24.00 0.95 -10.48
CA LYS A 722 -25.06 0.46 -9.59
C LYS A 722 -25.46 1.50 -8.53
N GLU A 723 -24.49 2.31 -8.07
CA GLU A 723 -24.65 3.31 -7.01
C GLU A 723 -25.32 4.60 -7.49
N ALA A 724 -25.60 4.77 -8.78
CA ALA A 724 -26.28 5.95 -9.29
C ALA A 724 -27.67 6.11 -8.59
N PRO A 725 -28.00 7.30 -8.03
CA PRO A 725 -29.19 7.47 -7.19
C PRO A 725 -30.50 7.01 -7.85
N PHE A 726 -30.71 7.33 -9.11
CA PHE A 726 -31.91 6.92 -9.85
C PHE A 726 -31.94 5.39 -10.08
N PHE A 727 -30.77 4.78 -10.36
CA PHE A 727 -30.67 3.35 -10.59
C PHE A 727 -30.93 2.55 -9.32
N LYS A 728 -30.42 3.04 -8.18
CA LYS A 728 -30.76 2.47 -6.85
C LYS A 728 -32.24 2.55 -6.54
N ALA A 729 -32.88 3.68 -6.86
CA ALA A 729 -34.30 3.83 -6.66
C ALA A 729 -35.11 2.82 -7.50
N TRP A 730 -34.73 2.63 -8.76
CA TRP A 730 -35.32 1.64 -9.64
C TRP A 730 -35.13 0.20 -9.16
N LEU A 731 -33.93 -0.15 -8.69
CA LEU A 731 -33.69 -1.47 -8.11
C LEU A 731 -34.58 -1.71 -6.88
N ALA A 732 -34.69 -0.72 -5.99
CA ALA A 732 -35.55 -0.81 -4.82
C ALA A 732 -37.03 -0.92 -5.19
N GLU A 733 -37.50 -0.18 -6.21
CA GLU A 733 -38.87 -0.26 -6.72
C GLU A 733 -39.16 -1.66 -7.28
N ALA A 734 -38.27 -2.22 -8.11
CA ALA A 734 -38.45 -3.55 -8.68
C ALA A 734 -38.41 -4.66 -7.62
N ILE A 735 -37.55 -4.51 -6.59
CA ILE A 735 -37.47 -5.48 -5.49
C ILE A 735 -38.71 -5.46 -4.58
N ASN A 736 -39.31 -4.30 -4.38
CA ASN A 736 -40.48 -4.19 -3.50
C ASN A 736 -41.82 -4.35 -4.25
N ALA A 737 -41.80 -4.48 -5.58
CA ALA A 737 -43.01 -4.64 -6.38
C ALA A 737 -43.73 -5.97 -6.03
N PRO A 738 -45.01 -5.95 -5.71
CA PRO A 738 -45.78 -7.17 -5.46
C PRO A 738 -45.97 -7.95 -6.78
N LEU A 739 -45.54 -9.20 -6.79
CA LEU A 739 -45.68 -10.11 -7.94
C LEU A 739 -46.68 -11.22 -7.65
N SER A 740 -47.63 -11.40 -8.52
CA SER A 740 -48.56 -12.58 -8.48
C SER A 740 -48.02 -13.71 -9.38
N PRO A 741 -48.28 -14.95 -9.06
CA PRO A 741 -47.91 -16.07 -9.94
C PRO A 741 -48.66 -16.00 -11.28
N VAL A 742 -47.89 -16.01 -12.39
CA VAL A 742 -48.41 -15.83 -13.77
C VAL A 742 -47.85 -16.87 -14.75
N ASN A 743 -48.52 -17.00 -15.87
CA ASN A 743 -47.99 -17.75 -17.02
C ASN A 743 -47.30 -16.75 -17.98
N ILE A 744 -46.04 -17.06 -18.35
CA ILE A 744 -45.18 -16.20 -19.19
C ILE A 744 -44.87 -16.94 -20.50
N LEU A 745 -45.13 -16.28 -21.60
CA LEU A 745 -44.74 -16.73 -22.94
C LEU A 745 -43.48 -16.05 -23.36
N PHE A 746 -42.38 -16.81 -23.52
CA PHE A 746 -41.09 -16.36 -24.01
C PHE A 746 -41.01 -16.52 -25.50
N ASP A 747 -40.72 -15.45 -26.25
CA ASP A 747 -40.71 -15.41 -27.72
C ASP A 747 -39.26 -15.33 -28.21
N THR A 748 -38.71 -16.49 -28.64
CA THR A 748 -37.34 -16.60 -29.14
C THR A 748 -37.13 -15.83 -30.44
N SER A 749 -38.19 -15.67 -31.26
CA SER A 749 -38.11 -14.95 -32.52
C SER A 749 -37.80 -13.45 -32.36
N LYS A 750 -38.12 -12.89 -31.22
CA LYS A 750 -37.84 -11.49 -30.85
C LYS A 750 -36.52 -11.29 -30.10
N SER A 751 -35.83 -12.38 -29.78
CA SER A 751 -34.54 -12.31 -29.08
C SER A 751 -33.44 -11.86 -30.04
N LYS A 752 -32.65 -10.87 -29.64
CA LYS A 752 -31.45 -10.42 -30.38
C LYS A 752 -30.35 -11.47 -30.44
N ARG A 753 -30.37 -12.42 -29.51
CA ARG A 753 -29.42 -13.53 -29.41
C ARG A 753 -30.10 -14.84 -29.69
N LYS A 754 -29.55 -15.65 -30.59
CA LYS A 754 -29.99 -17.04 -30.81
C LYS A 754 -29.48 -17.89 -29.65
N ILE A 755 -30.40 -18.59 -29.00
CA ILE A 755 -30.10 -19.57 -27.94
C ILE A 755 -30.42 -20.95 -28.49
N SER A 756 -29.42 -21.59 -29.08
CA SER A 756 -29.57 -22.89 -29.81
C SER A 756 -30.32 -23.94 -29.01
N PHE A 757 -30.22 -23.92 -27.69
CA PHE A 757 -30.96 -24.86 -26.83
C PHE A 757 -32.48 -24.66 -26.95
N PHE A 758 -32.98 -23.44 -26.83
CA PHE A 758 -34.42 -23.17 -26.95
C PHE A 758 -34.93 -23.28 -28.39
N ASP A 759 -34.10 -22.96 -29.36
CA ASP A 759 -34.40 -23.18 -30.79
C ASP A 759 -34.59 -24.68 -31.08
N SER A 760 -33.89 -25.57 -30.39
CA SER A 760 -34.01 -27.04 -30.53
C SER A 760 -35.15 -27.65 -29.70
N HIS A 761 -35.77 -26.88 -28.80
CA HIS A 761 -36.87 -27.33 -27.93
C HIS A 761 -38.05 -26.33 -28.01
N PRO A 762 -38.65 -26.18 -29.21
CA PRO A 762 -39.80 -25.28 -29.39
C PRO A 762 -41.00 -25.80 -28.56
N HIS A 763 -41.80 -24.88 -28.06
CA HIS A 763 -43.00 -25.17 -27.24
C HIS A 763 -42.69 -25.83 -25.88
N MET A 764 -41.46 -25.71 -25.37
CA MET A 764 -41.12 -26.15 -24.03
C MET A 764 -42.02 -25.44 -23.01
N LYS A 765 -42.66 -26.24 -22.14
CA LYS A 765 -43.52 -25.72 -21.04
C LYS A 765 -42.98 -26.22 -19.71
N GLY A 766 -43.00 -25.34 -18.71
CA GLY A 766 -42.57 -25.70 -17.37
C GLY A 766 -43.06 -24.78 -16.29
N LEU A 767 -42.62 -25.09 -15.06
CA LEU A 767 -42.86 -24.33 -13.86
C LEU A 767 -41.47 -23.97 -13.28
N LEU A 768 -41.26 -22.71 -12.96
CA LEU A 768 -40.03 -22.18 -12.37
C LEU A 768 -40.37 -21.45 -11.08
N SER A 769 -39.70 -21.85 -9.99
CA SER A 769 -39.69 -21.10 -8.71
C SER A 769 -38.32 -20.58 -8.41
N ILE A 770 -38.24 -19.34 -7.95
CA ILE A 770 -37.03 -18.68 -7.52
C ILE A 770 -37.16 -18.29 -6.04
N ASP A 771 -36.25 -18.82 -5.24
CA ASP A 771 -36.19 -18.56 -3.81
C ASP A 771 -34.82 -17.89 -3.51
N LYS A 772 -34.82 -16.94 -2.55
CA LYS A 772 -33.61 -16.35 -2.03
C LYS A 772 -33.29 -16.94 -0.68
N MET A 773 -32.10 -17.48 -0.52
CA MET A 773 -31.59 -18.02 0.73
C MET A 773 -30.51 -17.09 1.25
N SER A 774 -30.74 -16.48 2.41
CA SER A 774 -29.77 -15.62 3.09
C SER A 774 -29.17 -16.38 4.27
N TYR A 775 -27.88 -16.38 4.37
CA TYR A 775 -27.10 -16.90 5.48
C TYR A 775 -26.39 -15.74 6.19
N ASP A 776 -26.61 -15.64 7.48
CA ASP A 776 -25.97 -14.65 8.35
C ASP A 776 -25.13 -15.40 9.41
N GLY A 777 -23.81 -15.40 9.21
CA GLY A 777 -22.85 -16.09 10.08
C GLY A 777 -21.52 -15.34 10.13
N LEU A 778 -20.51 -15.80 9.40
CA LEU A 778 -19.22 -15.09 9.26
C LEU A 778 -19.33 -13.81 8.42
N GLY A 779 -20.32 -13.75 7.55
CA GLY A 779 -20.72 -12.66 6.69
C GLY A 779 -22.13 -12.94 6.19
N GLU A 780 -22.78 -11.93 5.63
CA GLU A 780 -24.07 -12.10 4.99
C GLU A 780 -23.87 -12.61 3.56
N GLU A 781 -24.31 -13.82 3.28
CA GLU A 781 -24.32 -14.41 1.93
C GLU A 781 -25.75 -14.69 1.47
N GLU A 782 -26.04 -14.39 0.21
CA GLU A 782 -27.34 -14.63 -0.41
C GLU A 782 -27.17 -15.49 -1.66
N HIS A 783 -28.07 -16.44 -1.85
CA HIS A 783 -28.10 -17.34 -2.97
C HIS A 783 -29.49 -17.42 -3.58
N LEU A 784 -29.60 -17.33 -4.90
CA LEU A 784 -30.85 -17.68 -5.58
C LEU A 784 -30.90 -19.19 -5.81
N VAL A 785 -31.98 -19.81 -5.39
CA VAL A 785 -32.22 -21.24 -5.55
C VAL A 785 -33.34 -21.46 -6.56
N PHE A 786 -32.98 -22.05 -7.68
CA PHE A 786 -33.88 -22.30 -8.77
C PHE A 786 -34.50 -23.69 -8.65
N THR A 787 -35.80 -23.79 -8.82
CA THR A 787 -36.50 -25.06 -8.97
C THR A 787 -37.30 -25.02 -10.27
N VAL A 788 -36.95 -25.89 -11.20
CA VAL A 788 -37.60 -26.01 -12.50
C VAL A 788 -38.13 -27.42 -12.72
N THR A 789 -39.31 -27.51 -13.28
CA THR A 789 -39.83 -28.76 -13.84
C THR A 789 -40.40 -28.46 -15.22
N THR A 790 -39.98 -29.21 -16.22
CA THR A 790 -40.50 -29.15 -17.60
C THR A 790 -41.42 -30.34 -17.84
N LYS A 791 -42.38 -30.19 -18.77
CA LYS A 791 -43.33 -31.29 -19.10
C LYS A 791 -42.63 -32.51 -19.73
N ASP A 792 -41.59 -32.28 -20.48
CA ASP A 792 -40.74 -33.27 -21.17
C ASP A 792 -39.57 -33.79 -20.32
N LYS A 793 -39.50 -33.37 -19.02
CA LYS A 793 -38.44 -33.72 -18.06
C LYS A 793 -37.04 -33.27 -18.47
N THR A 794 -36.89 -32.31 -19.38
CA THR A 794 -35.63 -31.68 -19.72
C THR A 794 -35.09 -30.90 -18.55
N LYS A 795 -33.80 -31.04 -18.22
CA LYS A 795 -33.17 -30.29 -17.12
C LYS A 795 -32.67 -28.94 -17.64
N LEU A 796 -33.04 -27.91 -16.95
CA LEU A 796 -32.46 -26.58 -17.12
C LEU A 796 -31.49 -26.29 -15.96
N ASP A 797 -30.25 -25.96 -16.29
CA ASP A 797 -29.29 -25.47 -15.33
C ASP A 797 -29.45 -23.95 -15.13
N GLU A 798 -28.67 -23.37 -14.22
CA GLU A 798 -28.75 -21.97 -13.87
C GLU A 798 -28.44 -21.05 -15.07
N ASP A 799 -27.48 -21.43 -15.93
CA ASP A 799 -27.11 -20.64 -17.13
C ASP A 799 -28.26 -20.61 -18.13
N LEU A 800 -28.93 -21.72 -18.35
CA LEU A 800 -30.12 -21.80 -19.22
C LEU A 800 -31.30 -21.01 -18.65
N ILE A 801 -31.48 -21.00 -17.32
CA ILE A 801 -32.54 -20.19 -16.67
C ILE A 801 -32.23 -18.70 -16.84
N ASN A 802 -30.99 -18.29 -16.64
CA ASN A 802 -30.57 -16.91 -16.88
C ASN A 802 -30.88 -16.49 -18.32
N ARG A 803 -30.51 -17.32 -19.30
CA ARG A 803 -30.77 -17.07 -20.72
C ARG A 803 -32.26 -17.08 -21.06
N LEU A 804 -33.07 -17.92 -20.42
CA LEU A 804 -34.53 -17.92 -20.59
C LEU A 804 -35.12 -16.56 -20.17
N LEU A 805 -34.68 -16.04 -19.04
CA LEU A 805 -35.17 -14.74 -18.50
C LEU A 805 -34.66 -13.51 -19.28
N GLU A 806 -33.69 -13.69 -20.18
CA GLU A 806 -33.25 -12.64 -21.12
C GLU A 806 -34.16 -12.53 -22.37
N ILE A 807 -34.98 -13.54 -22.65
CA ILE A 807 -35.85 -13.58 -23.84
C ILE A 807 -37.04 -12.65 -23.64
N PRO A 808 -37.42 -11.83 -24.67
CA PRO A 808 -38.63 -11.03 -24.62
C PRO A 808 -39.87 -11.89 -24.32
N ALA A 809 -40.73 -11.41 -23.45
CA ALA A 809 -41.81 -12.22 -22.93
C ALA A 809 -43.10 -11.43 -22.64
N THR A 810 -44.24 -12.12 -22.64
CA THR A 810 -45.56 -11.56 -22.34
C THR A 810 -46.31 -12.41 -21.32
N ILE A 811 -47.09 -11.77 -20.45
CA ILE A 811 -47.93 -12.47 -19.49
C ILE A 811 -49.19 -12.91 -20.24
N THR A 812 -49.48 -14.21 -20.22
CA THR A 812 -50.61 -14.80 -20.94
C THR A 812 -51.77 -15.26 -20.04
N GLY A 813 -51.57 -15.31 -18.73
CA GLY A 813 -52.62 -15.71 -17.80
C GLY A 813 -52.09 -16.07 -16.42
N PRO A 814 -52.94 -16.69 -15.58
CA PRO A 814 -52.50 -17.11 -14.25
C PRO A 814 -51.52 -18.30 -14.31
N CYS A 815 -50.70 -18.45 -13.31
CA CYS A 815 -49.74 -19.54 -13.19
C CYS A 815 -50.45 -20.89 -13.03
N GLN A 816 -49.85 -21.94 -13.54
CA GLN A 816 -50.24 -23.29 -13.26
C GLN A 816 -50.07 -23.61 -11.76
N LYS A 817 -51.04 -24.31 -11.13
CA LYS A 817 -50.91 -24.68 -9.71
C LYS A 817 -49.70 -25.58 -9.48
N GLU A 818 -48.98 -25.32 -8.40
CA GLU A 818 -47.90 -26.15 -7.95
C GLU A 818 -48.36 -27.58 -7.63
N SER A 819 -47.66 -28.58 -8.13
CA SER A 819 -47.87 -29.97 -7.77
C SER A 819 -47.13 -30.33 -6.47
N ALA A 820 -47.61 -31.35 -5.74
CA ALA A 820 -46.89 -31.84 -4.55
C ALA A 820 -45.49 -32.35 -4.88
N ALA A 821 -45.26 -32.86 -6.11
CA ALA A 821 -43.95 -33.26 -6.56
C ALA A 821 -43.01 -32.09 -6.76
N PHE A 822 -43.52 -30.93 -7.26
CA PHE A 822 -42.75 -29.70 -7.43
C PHE A 822 -42.35 -29.12 -6.07
N SER A 823 -43.26 -29.01 -5.13
CA SER A 823 -42.97 -28.52 -3.77
C SER A 823 -41.95 -29.40 -3.03
N LYS A 824 -41.98 -30.72 -3.23
CA LYS A 824 -40.98 -31.66 -2.73
C LYS A 824 -39.60 -31.42 -3.37
N GLN A 825 -39.56 -31.19 -4.68
CA GLN A 825 -38.30 -30.89 -5.39
C GLN A 825 -37.72 -29.54 -4.92
N ARG A 826 -38.57 -28.52 -4.72
CA ARG A 826 -38.19 -27.21 -4.18
C ARG A 826 -37.54 -27.35 -2.80
N SER A 827 -38.18 -28.08 -1.88
CA SER A 827 -37.62 -28.35 -0.53
C SER A 827 -36.26 -29.08 -0.62
N LYS A 828 -36.11 -30.02 -1.57
CA LYS A 828 -34.84 -30.75 -1.79
C LYS A 828 -33.73 -29.83 -2.30
N ASN A 829 -34.03 -28.90 -3.22
CA ASN A 829 -33.05 -27.94 -3.75
C ASN A 829 -32.63 -26.97 -2.66
N LEU A 830 -33.56 -26.45 -1.86
CA LEU A 830 -33.24 -25.59 -0.69
C LEU A 830 -32.34 -26.33 0.30
N TYR A 831 -32.69 -27.58 0.66
CA TYR A 831 -31.86 -28.39 1.54
C TYR A 831 -30.45 -28.65 0.99
N LYS A 832 -30.35 -28.90 -0.32
CA LYS A 832 -29.05 -29.08 -0.99
C LYS A 832 -28.18 -27.83 -0.87
N GLN A 833 -28.73 -26.64 -1.14
CA GLN A 833 -28.02 -25.37 -1.01
C GLN A 833 -27.59 -25.12 0.44
N GLN A 834 -28.48 -25.35 1.39
CA GLN A 834 -28.15 -25.27 2.82
C GLN A 834 -26.97 -26.18 3.20
N THR A 835 -26.98 -27.42 2.67
CA THR A 835 -25.91 -28.39 2.92
C THR A 835 -24.56 -27.92 2.31
N GLN A 836 -24.57 -27.27 1.14
CA GLN A 836 -23.40 -26.71 0.50
C GLN A 836 -22.78 -25.58 1.33
N ILE A 837 -23.61 -24.65 1.83
CA ILE A 837 -23.18 -23.55 2.73
C ILE A 837 -22.55 -24.15 4.00
N LYS A 838 -23.21 -25.12 4.64
CA LYS A 838 -22.65 -25.77 5.83
C LYS A 838 -21.34 -26.50 5.57
N LYS A 839 -21.16 -27.08 4.38
CA LYS A 839 -19.92 -27.76 3.99
C LYS A 839 -18.77 -26.75 3.80
N ALA A 840 -19.03 -25.61 3.18
CA ALA A 840 -18.05 -24.53 3.03
C ALA A 840 -17.60 -24.00 4.40
N ASN A 841 -18.55 -23.73 5.29
CA ASN A 841 -18.28 -23.26 6.65
C ASN A 841 -17.47 -24.28 7.48
N LYS A 842 -17.74 -25.58 7.29
CA LYS A 842 -16.95 -26.62 7.95
C LYS A 842 -15.47 -26.58 7.53
N GLN A 843 -15.18 -26.29 6.25
CA GLN A 843 -13.79 -26.18 5.80
C GLN A 843 -13.09 -24.99 6.43
N TYR A 844 -13.77 -23.84 6.55
CA TYR A 844 -13.23 -22.66 7.26
C TYR A 844 -12.94 -22.97 8.73
N TYR A 845 -13.87 -23.65 9.41
CA TYR A 845 -13.69 -24.08 10.80
C TYR A 845 -12.45 -24.96 10.98
N LEU A 846 -12.28 -25.97 10.12
CA LEU A 846 -11.12 -26.88 10.19
C LEU A 846 -9.80 -26.15 10.00
N ASN A 847 -9.73 -25.24 9.04
CA ASN A 847 -8.52 -24.44 8.78
C ASN A 847 -8.14 -23.56 10.00
N GLU A 848 -9.16 -23.01 10.68
CA GLU A 848 -8.92 -22.17 11.86
C GLU A 848 -8.53 -23.00 13.07
N CYS A 849 -9.12 -24.16 13.26
CA CYS A 849 -8.70 -25.11 14.29
C CYS A 849 -7.24 -25.55 14.08
N GLU A 850 -6.84 -25.90 12.86
CA GLU A 850 -5.43 -26.21 12.58
C GLU A 850 -4.47 -25.06 12.95
N LYS A 851 -4.87 -23.82 12.74
CA LYS A 851 -4.08 -22.63 13.13
C LYS A 851 -3.94 -22.52 14.63
N LEU A 852 -5.05 -22.63 15.36
CA LEU A 852 -5.11 -22.54 16.81
C LEU A 852 -4.36 -23.71 17.49
N ASP A 853 -4.53 -24.92 16.98
CA ASP A 853 -3.79 -26.09 17.47
C ASP A 853 -2.28 -25.90 17.31
N ALA A 854 -1.84 -25.41 16.15
CA ALA A 854 -0.44 -25.12 15.91
C ALA A 854 0.08 -23.97 16.79
N TYR A 855 -0.73 -22.97 17.13
CA TYR A 855 -0.40 -21.92 18.10
C TYR A 855 -0.22 -22.49 19.52
N SER A 856 -1.18 -23.32 19.98
CA SER A 856 -1.11 -24.02 21.26
C SER A 856 0.15 -24.88 21.36
N GLU A 857 0.44 -25.63 20.31
CA GLU A 857 1.66 -26.47 20.26
C GLU A 857 2.96 -25.63 20.30
N ASP A 858 3.02 -24.49 19.59
CA ASP A 858 4.16 -23.58 19.66
C ASP A 858 4.42 -23.10 21.11
N LEU A 859 3.37 -22.70 21.86
CA LEU A 859 3.49 -22.24 23.24
C LEU A 859 3.95 -23.36 24.18
N LYS A 860 3.40 -24.58 24.05
CA LYS A 860 3.81 -25.76 24.86
C LYS A 860 5.26 -26.12 24.60
N ASN A 861 5.67 -26.15 23.33
CA ASN A 861 7.06 -26.39 22.95
C ASN A 861 8.02 -25.34 23.52
N GLY A 862 7.58 -24.06 23.60
CA GLY A 862 8.31 -22.98 24.24
C GLY A 862 8.57 -23.24 25.71
N LEU A 863 7.53 -23.63 26.47
CA LEU A 863 7.64 -23.96 27.88
C LEU A 863 8.59 -25.14 28.16
N GLU A 864 8.52 -26.21 27.38
CA GLU A 864 9.41 -27.37 27.52
C GLU A 864 10.86 -27.02 27.21
N ARG A 865 11.11 -26.19 26.19
CA ARG A 865 12.46 -25.71 25.85
C ARG A 865 13.06 -24.85 26.95
N ASP A 866 12.30 -23.94 27.55
CA ASP A 866 12.74 -23.11 28.66
C ASP A 866 13.26 -23.95 29.82
N ILE A 867 12.56 -25.02 30.17
CA ILE A 867 13.00 -25.97 31.19
C ILE A 867 14.30 -26.68 30.77
N LYS A 868 14.43 -27.07 29.50
CA LYS A 868 15.61 -27.72 28.94
C LYS A 868 16.83 -26.79 28.90
N GLU A 869 16.64 -25.52 28.60
CA GLU A 869 17.70 -24.50 28.63
C GLU A 869 18.19 -24.24 30.04
N LEU A 870 17.28 -24.10 31.00
CA LEU A 870 17.64 -23.99 32.41
C LEU A 870 18.45 -25.22 32.90
N ARG A 871 18.10 -26.42 32.45
CA ARG A 871 18.88 -27.64 32.75
C ARG A 871 20.30 -27.53 32.19
N LYS A 872 20.47 -27.04 30.96
CA LYS A 872 21.79 -26.85 30.35
C LYS A 872 22.59 -25.79 31.09
N GLU A 873 21.98 -24.62 31.39
CA GLU A 873 22.65 -23.55 32.12
C GLU A 873 23.13 -24.00 33.49
N ILE A 874 22.27 -24.69 34.26
CA ILE A 874 22.62 -25.29 35.53
C ILE A 874 23.79 -26.27 35.36
N SER A 875 23.79 -27.10 34.32
CA SER A 875 24.89 -28.05 34.05
C SER A 875 26.20 -27.33 33.76
N VAL A 876 26.19 -26.26 32.97
CA VAL A 876 27.38 -25.46 32.66
C VAL A 876 27.93 -24.78 33.91
N LYS A 877 27.06 -24.13 34.71
CA LYS A 877 27.47 -23.47 35.95
C LYS A 877 27.97 -24.49 37.01
N LYS A 878 27.39 -25.69 37.08
CA LYS A 878 27.90 -26.77 37.93
C LYS A 878 29.29 -27.27 37.50
N LYS A 879 29.52 -27.35 36.17
CA LYS A 879 30.87 -27.69 35.67
C LYS A 879 31.88 -26.59 36.01
N ALA A 880 31.49 -25.31 35.81
CA ALA A 880 32.33 -24.16 36.19
C ALA A 880 32.62 -24.15 37.69
N PHE A 881 31.64 -24.42 38.56
CA PHE A 881 31.81 -24.54 40.00
C PHE A 881 32.77 -25.65 40.38
N LYS A 882 32.71 -26.83 39.73
CA LYS A 882 33.64 -27.93 39.95
C LYS A 882 35.06 -27.63 39.47
N ALA A 883 35.23 -26.82 38.46
CA ALA A 883 36.53 -26.43 37.90
C ALA A 883 37.17 -25.24 38.65
N SER A 884 36.45 -24.58 39.52
CA SER A 884 36.85 -23.33 40.18
C SER A 884 37.70 -23.49 41.45
N THR A 885 38.56 -24.46 41.51
CA THR A 885 39.44 -24.72 42.66
C THR A 885 40.38 -23.57 43.05
N ASN A 886 40.54 -22.56 42.18
CA ASN A 886 41.43 -21.40 42.38
C ASN A 886 40.73 -20.05 42.52
N LEU A 887 39.39 -20.00 42.64
CA LEU A 887 38.65 -18.75 42.82
C LEU A 887 38.54 -18.31 44.30
N PRO A 888 38.41 -16.98 44.58
CA PRO A 888 38.12 -16.48 45.91
C PRO A 888 36.82 -17.07 46.48
N LEU A 889 36.80 -17.35 47.79
CA LEU A 889 35.66 -17.97 48.49
C LEU A 889 34.33 -17.24 48.24
N LYS A 890 34.37 -15.93 48.12
CA LYS A 890 33.18 -15.09 47.85
C LYS A 890 32.57 -15.40 46.48
N GLU A 891 33.38 -15.49 45.44
CA GLU A 891 32.92 -15.80 44.08
C GLU A 891 32.38 -17.23 43.95
N MET A 892 32.99 -18.18 44.70
CA MET A 892 32.45 -19.55 44.78
C MET A 892 31.09 -19.63 45.47
N LEU A 893 30.86 -18.82 46.51
CA LEU A 893 29.56 -18.73 47.18
C LEU A 893 28.50 -18.09 46.28
N ASP A 894 28.85 -16.99 45.60
CA ASP A 894 27.98 -16.33 44.66
C ASP A 894 27.55 -17.27 43.51
N LEU A 895 28.47 -18.05 42.95
CA LEU A 895 28.21 -19.04 41.90
C LEU A 895 27.29 -20.17 42.39
N LYS A 896 27.49 -20.62 43.68
CA LYS A 896 26.63 -21.63 44.30
C LYS A 896 25.21 -21.11 44.53
N ASP A 897 25.06 -19.86 44.95
CA ASP A 897 23.76 -19.22 45.15
C ASP A 897 23.02 -19.02 43.84
N GLU A 898 23.72 -18.67 42.77
CA GLU A 898 23.14 -18.63 41.42
C GLU A 898 22.64 -20.01 40.97
N ILE A 899 23.43 -21.08 41.17
CA ILE A 899 23.02 -22.45 40.86
C ILE A 899 21.75 -22.82 41.65
N ASN A 900 21.71 -22.50 42.93
CA ASN A 900 20.57 -22.80 43.79
C ASN A 900 19.29 -22.02 43.33
N LYS A 901 19.44 -20.75 42.96
CA LYS A 901 18.34 -19.92 42.36
C LYS A 901 17.82 -20.54 41.08
N LEU A 902 18.72 -20.94 40.16
CA LEU A 902 18.30 -21.54 38.88
C LEU A 902 17.64 -22.91 39.09
N GLU A 903 18.13 -23.74 40.04
CA GLU A 903 17.50 -25.01 40.38
C GLU A 903 16.10 -24.83 40.97
N LYS A 904 15.93 -23.83 41.85
CA LYS A 904 14.63 -23.47 42.38
C LYS A 904 13.69 -23.05 41.29
N LYS A 905 14.10 -22.12 40.43
CA LYS A 905 13.34 -21.68 39.27
C LYS A 905 12.95 -22.84 38.35
N ARG A 906 13.88 -23.75 38.05
CA ARG A 906 13.57 -24.92 37.23
C ARG A 906 12.52 -25.82 37.87
N LYS A 907 12.62 -26.07 39.19
CA LYS A 907 11.66 -26.90 39.91
C LYS A 907 10.27 -26.26 39.93
N GLU A 908 10.20 -24.96 40.11
CA GLU A 908 8.94 -24.18 40.02
C GLU A 908 8.34 -24.29 38.64
N MET A 909 9.11 -23.98 37.58
CA MET A 909 8.65 -24.13 36.21
C MET A 909 8.23 -25.54 35.80
N GLN A 910 8.90 -26.56 36.36
CA GLN A 910 8.58 -27.98 36.12
C GLN A 910 7.31 -28.41 36.85
N ARG A 911 7.03 -27.82 38.02
CA ARG A 911 5.77 -28.04 38.75
C ARG A 911 4.61 -27.39 38.04
N ASP A 912 4.79 -26.15 37.57
CA ASP A 912 3.75 -25.35 36.94
C ASP A 912 3.55 -25.69 35.44
N LEU A 913 4.36 -26.63 34.91
CA LEU A 913 4.32 -26.97 33.48
C LEU A 913 2.96 -27.54 33.08
N TYR A 914 2.42 -28.47 33.82
CA TYR A 914 1.14 -29.11 33.54
C TYR A 914 -0.01 -28.12 33.67
N ASP A 915 -0.04 -27.32 34.74
CA ASP A 915 -1.06 -26.28 34.93
C ASP A 915 -1.06 -25.25 33.81
N LYS A 916 0.12 -24.88 33.29
CA LYS A 916 0.27 -23.97 32.16
C LYS A 916 -0.12 -24.61 30.82
N GLN A 917 0.20 -25.89 30.63
CA GLN A 917 -0.22 -26.64 29.44
C GLN A 917 -1.73 -26.81 29.42
N ASP A 918 -2.35 -27.15 30.55
CA ASP A 918 -3.80 -27.26 30.70
C ASP A 918 -4.50 -25.87 30.43
N ALA A 919 -3.93 -24.78 30.95
CA ALA A 919 -4.45 -23.44 30.68
C ALA A 919 -4.35 -23.04 29.19
N ILE A 920 -3.31 -23.48 28.48
CA ILE A 920 -3.18 -23.27 27.03
C ILE A 920 -4.22 -24.09 26.27
N ASP A 921 -4.51 -25.32 26.71
CA ASP A 921 -5.53 -26.15 26.09
C ASP A 921 -6.94 -25.60 26.35
N ASP A 922 -7.24 -25.18 27.57
CA ASP A 922 -8.51 -24.52 27.91
C ASP A 922 -8.75 -23.26 27.06
N GLU A 923 -7.70 -22.46 26.85
CA GLU A 923 -7.80 -21.26 26.00
C GLU A 923 -8.01 -21.63 24.53
N ASN A 924 -7.32 -22.65 24.02
CA ASN A 924 -7.52 -23.17 22.67
C ASN A 924 -8.96 -23.66 22.47
N ASP A 925 -9.47 -24.46 23.39
CA ASP A 925 -10.85 -24.95 23.35
C ASP A 925 -11.87 -23.81 23.40
N ARG A 926 -11.63 -22.79 24.21
CA ARG A 926 -12.46 -21.58 24.27
C ARG A 926 -12.49 -20.86 22.93
N LEU A 927 -11.32 -20.63 22.31
CA LEU A 927 -11.24 -19.95 21.03
C LEU A 927 -11.91 -20.75 19.90
N GLN A 928 -11.76 -22.09 19.90
CA GLN A 928 -12.44 -22.96 18.93
C GLN A 928 -13.97 -22.93 19.10
N GLU A 929 -14.46 -22.89 20.34
CA GLU A 929 -15.91 -22.81 20.62
C GLU A 929 -16.49 -21.42 20.24
N GLU A 930 -15.71 -20.33 20.40
CA GLU A 930 -16.11 -19.00 19.91
C GLU A 930 -16.25 -18.97 18.39
N ILE A 931 -15.32 -19.60 17.66
CA ILE A 931 -15.38 -19.71 16.20
C ILE A 931 -16.59 -20.55 15.78
N ARG A 932 -16.85 -21.66 16.47
CA ARG A 932 -18.00 -22.51 16.21
C ARG A 932 -19.31 -21.74 16.35
N LYS A 933 -19.46 -20.95 17.39
CA LYS A 933 -20.65 -20.10 17.60
C LYS A 933 -20.84 -19.08 16.49
N LYS A 934 -19.76 -18.47 16.00
CA LYS A 934 -19.81 -17.54 14.85
C LYS A 934 -20.23 -18.24 13.55
N LEU A 935 -19.92 -19.54 13.40
CA LEU A 935 -20.27 -20.34 12.22
C LEU A 935 -21.68 -20.93 12.25
N GLU A 936 -22.33 -20.97 13.39
CA GLU A 936 -23.73 -21.45 13.54
C GLU A 936 -24.77 -20.44 13.05
N GLY A 937 -24.46 -19.63 12.05
CA GLY A 937 -25.28 -18.54 11.55
C GLY A 937 -26.72 -18.92 11.16
N LYS A 938 -27.59 -17.92 11.11
CA LYS A 938 -29.00 -18.07 10.79
C LYS A 938 -29.22 -18.16 9.28
N ILE A 939 -30.02 -19.16 8.86
CA ILE A 939 -30.46 -19.28 7.46
C ILE A 939 -31.92 -18.83 7.37
N VAL A 940 -32.19 -17.88 6.47
CA VAL A 940 -33.54 -17.39 6.17
C VAL A 940 -33.80 -17.68 4.70
N THR A 941 -35.02 -18.13 4.38
CA THR A 941 -35.44 -18.35 2.99
C THR A 941 -36.64 -17.47 2.69
N GLU A 942 -36.52 -16.69 1.61
CA GLU A 942 -37.58 -15.85 1.08
C GLU A 942 -38.02 -16.38 -0.29
N HIS A 943 -39.31 -16.48 -0.51
CA HIS A 943 -39.84 -16.80 -1.82
C HIS A 943 -39.94 -15.53 -2.66
N ILE A 944 -39.27 -15.50 -3.82
CA ILE A 944 -39.31 -14.35 -4.70
C ILE A 944 -40.47 -14.43 -5.67
N MET A 945 -40.56 -15.53 -6.45
CA MET A 945 -41.64 -15.72 -7.43
C MET A 945 -41.77 -17.15 -7.90
N THR A 946 -42.99 -17.48 -8.36
CA THR A 946 -43.27 -18.69 -9.13
C THR A 946 -43.95 -18.31 -10.44
N ILE A 947 -43.45 -18.84 -11.55
CA ILE A 947 -44.00 -18.61 -12.89
C ILE A 947 -44.18 -19.93 -13.61
N SER A 948 -45.29 -20.11 -14.35
CA SER A 948 -45.30 -21.11 -15.43
C SER A 948 -44.83 -20.46 -16.73
N PHE A 949 -44.14 -21.21 -17.54
CA PHE A 949 -43.55 -20.69 -18.76
C PHE A 949 -43.81 -21.56 -19.97
N GLU A 950 -43.87 -20.93 -21.14
CA GLU A 950 -43.90 -21.54 -22.46
C GLU A 950 -42.88 -20.79 -23.34
N VAL A 951 -42.08 -21.51 -24.14
CA VAL A 951 -41.13 -20.97 -25.10
C VAL A 951 -41.66 -21.15 -26.49
N VAL A 952 -41.70 -20.08 -27.31
CA VAL A 952 -42.18 -20.11 -28.70
C VAL A 952 -41.17 -19.47 -29.64
#